data_1881abe30f7ad96eb825cd4a8995fb62
#
_entry.id   1881abe30f7ad96eb825cd4a8995fb62
#
_cell.length_a   1.000
_cell.length_b   1.000
_cell.length_c   1.000
_cell.angle_alpha   90.00
_cell.angle_beta   90.00
_cell.angle_gamma   90.00
#
_symmetry.space_group_name_H-M   'P 1'
#
loop_
_entity.id
_entity.type
_entity.pdbx_description
1 polymer ?
#
loop_
_entity_poly.entity_id
_entity_poly.type
_entity_poly.pdbx_seq_one_letter_code
_entity_poly.pdbx_strand_id
1 'polypeptide(L)'
;MPFISPPERDEATDVRALLPVLSAAERAAALATGRALVTGARARADERPYLDAFLQEFGLSNQEGIALMCLAEALLRIPDDDTADQLIAEKLAAGDWDSHSGRSSSLFVNASTWGLMLTGRLVDLPGELKGGDTGGWLRGLTQRASEPIVRQALRRAMKIIGGEFVVGRDIGEALVRCRREPALALCSFDMLGEGARTDADAARYADAYASAIEAIARADGPAGDVHGRHTISIKLSALDPRYSALQRGRTLARLLPRVQELARLAAARGLGLTIDAEEQDRLELSLEIVEALLRDPATRDRPGLGLAVQAYGRRAPAVIDHLVALARDLRRPLAVRLVKGAYWDSEVKRAQERGLPGYPVYTRKVSTDVAWLACARRLLAAAPLVYPQFATHNAHGIGAILAMRPRGVPMEFQRLHGMGGLLYDEARRSLPDFPPVRAYAPVGPHADLLAYLVRRLLENGANTSFVNRFMDGSVPVEQVVADPETQLAGLGEALAHPGIPLPAALYGAARRNSRGLDLGREATLDGLRAVLRQDGAAASSALAPPPPFARPADVEAAFARAAQSLTGWSRGPVDERAACLERAADALEADRDRFLALLVHEAGKTAGDAIAEVREAADFCRYYAAEARRLQGAPTMLAGPTGEANSLEMTARGTWACISPWNFPLAIFAGQVVAALVTGNTVVAKPAETTPRIALAFGELLHAAGVPKDALSVLPMVGREFGETALAHPALAGVVFTGSTATGRWLNRALATRDGAILPLIAETGGINAMIVDSTALPEQVVDDAVNSAFGSAGQRCSALRLLCLQDEVADRIIEMLEGAMDTLVVGDPADLATDVGPVITTAAADGLRAHI
;
A
#
# COMPACT_ATOMS: atom_id res chain seq x y z
N MET A 1 -14.08 16.76 8.27
CA MET A 1 -15.25 15.90 8.58
C MET A 1 -15.02 15.25 9.94
N PRO A 2 -15.43 15.89 11.05
CA PRO A 2 -15.09 15.42 12.41
C PRO A 2 -15.86 14.20 12.90
N PHE A 3 -16.81 13.70 12.13
CA PHE A 3 -17.76 12.66 12.58
C PHE A 3 -17.42 11.25 12.11
N ILE A 4 -16.37 11.09 11.30
CA ILE A 4 -15.89 9.76 10.95
C ILE A 4 -14.92 9.34 12.04
N SER A 5 -15.40 8.50 12.95
CA SER A 5 -14.64 8.05 14.13
C SER A 5 -13.18 7.69 13.82
N PRO A 6 -12.26 8.10 14.71
CA PRO A 6 -10.86 7.75 14.55
C PRO A 6 -10.65 6.24 14.58
N PRO A 7 -9.65 5.71 13.88
CA PRO A 7 -9.24 4.29 13.95
C PRO A 7 -8.60 3.89 15.28
N GLU A 8 -8.69 4.74 16.30
CA GLU A 8 -8.09 4.54 17.63
C GLU A 8 -8.91 3.60 18.53
N ARG A 9 -10.14 3.23 18.10
CA ARG A 9 -10.89 2.20 18.82
C ARG A 9 -10.29 0.84 18.54
N ASP A 10 -10.29 -0.01 19.57
CA ASP A 10 -10.02 -1.44 19.40
C ASP A 10 -10.98 -2.06 18.37
N GLU A 11 -10.44 -2.91 17.48
CA GLU A 11 -11.23 -3.57 16.44
C GLU A 11 -12.40 -4.38 17.02
N ALA A 12 -12.17 -5.07 18.15
CA ALA A 12 -13.20 -5.84 18.82
C ALA A 12 -14.37 -4.97 19.28
N THR A 13 -14.09 -3.76 19.75
CA THR A 13 -15.10 -2.78 20.13
C THR A 13 -15.96 -2.34 18.95
N ASP A 14 -15.32 -2.07 17.79
CA ASP A 14 -16.05 -1.71 16.59
C ASP A 14 -16.93 -2.85 16.10
N VAL A 15 -16.43 -4.08 16.11
CA VAL A 15 -17.19 -5.28 15.70
C VAL A 15 -18.38 -5.52 16.61
N ARG A 16 -18.20 -5.44 17.94
CA ARG A 16 -19.32 -5.60 18.92
C ARG A 16 -20.40 -4.55 18.75
N ALA A 17 -20.04 -3.32 18.39
CA ALA A 17 -21.00 -2.24 18.15
C ALA A 17 -21.90 -2.46 16.92
N LEU A 18 -21.55 -3.39 16.03
CA LEU A 18 -22.36 -3.76 14.87
C LEU A 18 -23.46 -4.77 15.20
N LEU A 19 -23.34 -5.51 16.30
CA LEU A 19 -24.18 -6.66 16.63
C LEU A 19 -25.38 -6.28 17.53
N PRO A 20 -26.53 -7.02 17.44
CA PRO A 20 -26.84 -7.99 16.39
C PRO A 20 -27.30 -7.31 15.09
N VAL A 21 -26.97 -7.90 13.93
CA VAL A 21 -27.41 -7.39 12.63
C VAL A 21 -28.73 -8.01 12.21
N LEU A 22 -28.84 -9.35 12.25
CA LEU A 22 -30.03 -10.08 11.83
C LEU A 22 -30.87 -10.53 13.01
N SER A 23 -32.20 -10.37 12.94
CA SER A 23 -33.13 -11.06 13.84
C SER A 23 -33.09 -12.58 13.60
N ALA A 24 -33.59 -13.37 14.55
CA ALA A 24 -33.62 -14.82 14.41
C ALA A 24 -34.43 -15.30 13.18
N ALA A 25 -35.52 -14.60 12.85
CA ALA A 25 -36.33 -14.90 11.67
C ALA A 25 -35.59 -14.57 10.36
N GLU A 26 -34.95 -13.41 10.29
CA GLU A 26 -34.16 -13.00 9.12
C GLU A 26 -32.99 -13.93 8.91
N ARG A 27 -32.29 -14.34 9.97
CA ARG A 27 -31.19 -15.31 9.91
C ARG A 27 -31.65 -16.67 9.36
N ALA A 28 -32.78 -17.19 9.85
CA ALA A 28 -33.35 -18.45 9.36
C ALA A 28 -33.71 -18.36 7.87
N ALA A 29 -34.33 -17.24 7.43
CA ALA A 29 -34.68 -17.00 6.04
C ALA A 29 -33.43 -16.86 5.15
N ALA A 30 -32.43 -16.13 5.62
CA ALA A 30 -31.15 -15.98 4.90
C ALA A 30 -30.43 -17.32 4.64
N LEU A 31 -30.38 -18.17 5.67
CA LEU A 31 -29.81 -19.52 5.56
C LEU A 31 -30.60 -20.40 4.62
N ALA A 32 -31.94 -20.41 4.71
CA ALA A 32 -32.80 -21.19 3.82
C ALA A 32 -32.62 -20.79 2.35
N THR A 33 -32.70 -19.48 2.07
CA THR A 33 -32.47 -18.94 0.73
C THR A 33 -31.05 -19.25 0.22
N GLY A 34 -30.03 -19.02 1.04
CA GLY A 34 -28.65 -19.30 0.68
C GLY A 34 -28.41 -20.78 0.30
N ARG A 35 -28.97 -21.71 1.10
CA ARG A 35 -28.91 -23.16 0.81
C ARG A 35 -29.59 -23.51 -0.51
N ALA A 36 -30.79 -22.99 -0.74
CA ALA A 36 -31.53 -23.24 -1.97
C ALA A 36 -30.73 -22.78 -3.21
N LEU A 37 -30.15 -21.58 -3.15
CA LEU A 37 -29.33 -21.01 -4.23
C LEU A 37 -28.07 -21.84 -4.50
N VAL A 38 -27.34 -22.25 -3.45
CA VAL A 38 -26.12 -23.07 -3.62
C VAL A 38 -26.47 -24.43 -4.19
N THR A 39 -27.51 -25.09 -3.66
CA THR A 39 -27.92 -26.43 -4.12
C THR A 39 -28.39 -26.38 -5.57
N GLY A 40 -29.24 -25.41 -5.93
CA GLY A 40 -29.75 -25.25 -7.30
C GLY A 40 -28.64 -24.92 -8.30
N ALA A 41 -27.71 -24.04 -7.95
CA ALA A 41 -26.60 -23.70 -8.82
C ALA A 41 -25.61 -24.86 -8.99
N ARG A 42 -25.31 -25.62 -7.92
CA ARG A 42 -24.48 -26.84 -8.02
C ARG A 42 -25.09 -27.93 -8.91
N ALA A 43 -26.42 -28.06 -8.89
CA ALA A 43 -27.10 -29.00 -9.79
C ALA A 43 -26.93 -28.64 -11.28
N ARG A 44 -26.47 -27.42 -11.57
CA ARG A 44 -26.19 -26.92 -12.94
C ARG A 44 -24.70 -26.67 -13.18
N ALA A 45 -23.83 -27.37 -12.47
CA ALA A 45 -22.38 -27.20 -12.57
C ALA A 45 -21.83 -27.37 -14.01
N ASP A 46 -22.50 -28.16 -14.82
CA ASP A 46 -22.12 -28.38 -16.22
C ASP A 46 -22.32 -27.15 -17.12
N GLU A 47 -23.14 -26.19 -16.69
CA GLU A 47 -23.38 -24.92 -17.40
C GLU A 47 -22.38 -23.82 -17.01
N ARG A 48 -21.38 -24.11 -16.17
CA ARG A 48 -20.41 -23.11 -15.68
C ARG A 48 -19.48 -22.61 -16.77
N PRO A 49 -19.07 -21.31 -16.72
CA PRO A 49 -18.04 -20.77 -17.60
C PRO A 49 -16.70 -21.53 -17.45
N TYR A 50 -15.98 -21.68 -18.56
CA TYR A 50 -14.63 -22.29 -18.55
C TYR A 50 -13.65 -21.65 -17.57
N LEU A 51 -13.74 -20.33 -17.39
CA LEU A 51 -12.89 -19.57 -16.48
C LEU A 51 -13.05 -20.02 -15.02
N ASP A 52 -14.30 -20.24 -14.56
CA ASP A 52 -14.57 -20.70 -13.19
C ASP A 52 -13.96 -22.11 -12.96
N ALA A 53 -13.98 -22.97 -13.98
CA ALA A 53 -13.35 -24.28 -13.92
C ALA A 53 -11.81 -24.19 -13.88
N PHE A 54 -11.23 -23.30 -14.67
CA PHE A 54 -9.78 -23.04 -14.69
C PHE A 54 -9.27 -22.50 -13.36
N LEU A 55 -9.93 -21.46 -12.80
CA LEU A 55 -9.55 -20.86 -11.53
C LEU A 55 -9.70 -21.79 -10.33
N GLN A 56 -10.59 -22.76 -10.42
CA GLN A 56 -10.73 -23.81 -9.39
C GLN A 56 -9.55 -24.77 -9.39
N GLU A 57 -9.05 -25.17 -10.58
CA GLU A 57 -7.93 -26.13 -10.73
C GLU A 57 -6.58 -25.43 -10.46
N PHE A 58 -6.38 -24.24 -10.98
CA PHE A 58 -5.14 -23.48 -10.92
C PHE A 58 -5.30 -22.22 -10.03
N GLY A 59 -5.81 -22.41 -8.81
CA GLY A 59 -5.91 -21.33 -7.82
C GLY A 59 -4.56 -20.94 -7.23
N LEU A 60 -4.53 -19.80 -6.54
CA LEU A 60 -3.33 -19.28 -5.80
C LEU A 60 -2.86 -20.20 -4.67
N SER A 61 -3.56 -21.32 -4.43
CA SER A 61 -3.19 -22.30 -3.43
C SER A 61 -2.08 -23.26 -3.87
N ASN A 62 -1.72 -23.25 -5.15
CA ASN A 62 -0.66 -24.08 -5.71
C ASN A 62 0.37 -23.25 -6.49
N GLN A 63 1.60 -23.75 -6.59
CA GLN A 63 2.71 -23.07 -7.27
C GLN A 63 2.46 -22.89 -8.77
N GLU A 64 1.78 -23.86 -9.38
CA GLU A 64 1.44 -23.87 -10.80
C GLU A 64 0.44 -22.77 -11.15
N GLY A 65 -0.58 -22.57 -10.31
CA GLY A 65 -1.53 -21.48 -10.47
C GLY A 65 -0.85 -20.11 -10.36
N ILE A 66 0.04 -19.95 -9.40
CA ILE A 66 0.85 -18.73 -9.25
C ILE A 66 1.74 -18.51 -10.47
N ALA A 67 2.43 -19.55 -10.96
CA ALA A 67 3.29 -19.47 -12.13
C ALA A 67 2.51 -19.05 -13.39
N LEU A 68 1.32 -19.66 -13.62
CA LEU A 68 0.45 -19.28 -14.75
C LEU A 68 -0.07 -17.85 -14.64
N MET A 69 -0.39 -17.37 -13.44
CA MET A 69 -0.82 -16.00 -13.22
C MET A 69 0.30 -15.00 -13.47
N CYS A 70 1.52 -15.28 -12.99
CA CYS A 70 2.70 -14.46 -13.29
C CYS A 70 2.99 -14.41 -14.80
N LEU A 71 2.85 -15.54 -15.49
CA LEU A 71 2.98 -15.61 -16.95
C LEU A 71 1.88 -14.80 -17.65
N ALA A 72 0.62 -14.88 -17.17
CA ALA A 72 -0.49 -14.14 -17.72
C ALA A 72 -0.25 -12.62 -17.63
N GLU A 73 0.21 -12.19 -16.46
CA GLU A 73 0.55 -10.80 -16.20
C GLU A 73 1.68 -10.31 -17.09
N ALA A 74 2.82 -11.00 -17.05
CA ALA A 74 4.04 -10.55 -17.68
C ALA A 74 4.00 -10.63 -19.21
N LEU A 75 3.46 -11.72 -19.79
CA LEU A 75 3.43 -11.92 -21.25
C LEU A 75 2.54 -10.94 -22.00
N LEU A 76 1.57 -10.31 -21.32
CA LEU A 76 0.75 -9.25 -21.92
C LEU A 76 1.50 -7.91 -22.00
N ARG A 77 2.57 -7.77 -21.24
CA ARG A 77 3.32 -6.53 -21.04
C ARG A 77 4.70 -6.53 -21.71
N ILE A 78 5.41 -7.67 -21.64
CA ILE A 78 6.78 -7.80 -22.21
C ILE A 78 6.75 -7.63 -23.71
N PRO A 79 7.43 -6.60 -24.27
CA PRO A 79 7.42 -6.34 -25.70
C PRO A 79 8.38 -7.24 -26.48
N ASP A 80 9.49 -7.64 -25.87
CA ASP A 80 10.55 -8.42 -26.53
C ASP A 80 10.37 -9.93 -26.34
N ASP A 81 10.82 -10.66 -27.36
CA ASP A 81 10.64 -12.09 -27.44
C ASP A 81 11.63 -12.88 -26.56
N ASP A 82 12.84 -12.37 -26.40
CA ASP A 82 13.90 -13.06 -25.65
C ASP A 82 13.60 -13.07 -24.15
N THR A 83 13.17 -11.94 -23.60
CA THR A 83 12.74 -11.84 -22.18
C THR A 83 11.48 -12.69 -21.95
N ALA A 84 10.53 -12.67 -22.87
CA ALA A 84 9.33 -13.51 -22.79
C ALA A 84 9.68 -15.01 -22.75
N ASP A 85 10.62 -15.46 -23.58
CA ASP A 85 11.05 -16.86 -23.65
C ASP A 85 11.77 -17.29 -22.36
N GLN A 86 12.64 -16.42 -21.80
CA GLN A 86 13.32 -16.68 -20.52
C GLN A 86 12.32 -16.80 -19.36
N LEU A 87 11.35 -15.89 -19.30
CA LEU A 87 10.31 -15.91 -18.26
C LEU A 87 9.44 -17.16 -18.36
N ILE A 88 9.04 -17.55 -19.58
CA ILE A 88 8.27 -18.78 -19.82
C ILE A 88 9.07 -19.99 -19.32
N ALA A 89 10.33 -20.09 -19.68
CA ALA A 89 11.20 -21.19 -19.26
C ALA A 89 11.35 -21.27 -17.73
N GLU A 90 11.59 -20.13 -17.08
CA GLU A 90 11.73 -20.04 -15.62
C GLU A 90 10.46 -20.46 -14.88
N LYS A 91 9.32 -19.88 -15.24
CA LYS A 91 8.05 -20.12 -14.53
C LYS A 91 7.49 -21.53 -14.78
N LEU A 92 7.69 -22.09 -15.98
CA LEU A 92 7.28 -23.46 -16.25
C LEU A 92 8.21 -24.49 -15.57
N ALA A 93 9.50 -24.21 -15.41
CA ALA A 93 10.42 -25.11 -14.71
C ALA A 93 10.18 -25.18 -13.20
N ALA A 94 9.56 -24.16 -12.59
CA ALA A 94 9.34 -24.08 -11.14
C ALA A 94 8.12 -24.88 -10.63
N GLY A 95 7.22 -25.36 -11.52
CA GLY A 95 5.98 -26.03 -11.15
C GLY A 95 6.08 -27.55 -11.10
N ASP A 96 5.35 -28.22 -10.19
CA ASP A 96 5.14 -29.67 -10.16
C ASP A 96 3.87 -30.05 -10.96
N TRP A 97 4.01 -30.03 -12.28
CA TRP A 97 2.90 -30.26 -13.20
C TRP A 97 2.40 -31.73 -13.20
N ASP A 98 3.21 -32.67 -12.69
CA ASP A 98 2.86 -34.09 -12.64
C ASP A 98 1.76 -34.40 -11.60
N SER A 99 1.64 -33.57 -10.55
CA SER A 99 0.64 -33.76 -9.48
C SER A 99 -0.80 -33.49 -9.91
N HIS A 100 -0.99 -32.82 -11.05
CA HIS A 100 -2.30 -32.44 -11.60
C HIS A 100 -2.82 -33.42 -12.67
N SER A 101 -2.01 -34.39 -13.07
CA SER A 101 -2.40 -35.34 -14.13
C SER A 101 -3.50 -36.31 -13.65
N GLY A 102 -4.66 -36.28 -14.30
CA GLY A 102 -5.77 -37.19 -14.11
C GLY A 102 -6.79 -36.84 -13.04
N ARG A 103 -6.73 -35.66 -12.42
CA ARG A 103 -7.70 -35.20 -11.38
C ARG A 103 -8.90 -34.42 -11.90
N SER A 104 -8.87 -33.92 -13.12
CA SER A 104 -9.98 -33.17 -13.69
C SER A 104 -10.68 -33.93 -14.81
N SER A 105 -12.02 -33.95 -14.73
CA SER A 105 -12.89 -34.39 -15.85
C SER A 105 -13.02 -33.29 -16.93
N SER A 106 -12.42 -32.09 -16.71
CA SER A 106 -12.48 -30.96 -17.62
C SER A 106 -11.47 -31.15 -18.76
N LEU A 107 -11.94 -31.01 -19.98
CA LEU A 107 -11.15 -31.03 -21.22
C LEU A 107 -9.98 -30.03 -21.23
N PHE A 108 -10.00 -29.01 -20.34
CA PHE A 108 -8.99 -27.96 -20.22
C PHE A 108 -7.68 -28.41 -19.58
N VAL A 109 -7.74 -29.40 -18.73
CA VAL A 109 -6.58 -29.93 -17.98
C VAL A 109 -5.82 -30.98 -18.79
N ASN A 110 -6.38 -31.47 -19.89
CA ASN A 110 -5.68 -32.38 -20.75
C ASN A 110 -4.76 -31.66 -21.72
N ALA A 111 -3.49 -32.02 -21.78
CA ALA A 111 -2.44 -31.45 -22.63
C ALA A 111 -2.85 -31.26 -24.10
N SER A 112 -3.72 -32.15 -24.62
CA SER A 112 -4.29 -32.05 -25.95
C SER A 112 -5.21 -30.85 -26.13
N THR A 113 -5.93 -30.42 -25.08
CA THR A 113 -6.83 -29.27 -25.14
C THR A 113 -6.07 -27.94 -25.03
N TRP A 114 -4.98 -27.89 -24.28
CA TRP A 114 -4.04 -26.77 -24.29
C TRP A 114 -3.44 -26.58 -25.69
N GLY A 115 -2.99 -27.65 -26.33
CA GLY A 115 -2.51 -27.59 -27.72
C GLY A 115 -3.56 -27.14 -28.74
N LEU A 116 -4.82 -27.56 -28.58
CA LEU A 116 -5.95 -27.16 -29.46
C LEU A 116 -6.39 -25.72 -29.27
N MET A 117 -6.45 -25.23 -28.01
CA MET A 117 -6.75 -23.83 -27.72
C MET A 117 -5.64 -22.89 -28.20
N LEU A 118 -4.39 -23.30 -28.07
CA LEU A 118 -3.23 -22.53 -28.40
C LEU A 118 -3.04 -22.34 -29.91
N THR A 119 -3.44 -23.30 -30.73
CA THR A 119 -3.20 -23.24 -32.20
C THR A 119 -4.44 -22.89 -33.01
N GLY A 120 -5.65 -23.00 -32.46
CA GLY A 120 -6.90 -22.77 -33.18
C GLY A 120 -7.07 -23.68 -34.40
N ARG A 121 -6.25 -24.74 -34.52
CA ARG A 121 -6.34 -25.80 -35.52
C ARG A 121 -6.12 -27.15 -34.84
N LEU A 122 -6.91 -28.13 -35.25
CA LEU A 122 -6.62 -29.55 -34.98
C LEU A 122 -5.27 -29.86 -35.65
N VAL A 123 -4.18 -29.79 -34.91
CA VAL A 123 -2.92 -30.39 -35.36
C VAL A 123 -3.06 -31.88 -35.02
N ASP A 124 -2.88 -32.76 -36.01
CA ASP A 124 -2.73 -34.18 -35.79
C ASP A 124 -1.52 -34.39 -34.87
N LEU A 125 -1.83 -34.61 -33.59
CA LEU A 125 -0.83 -34.93 -32.58
C LEU A 125 -0.30 -36.34 -32.87
N PRO A 126 1.03 -36.55 -32.78
CA PRO A 126 1.60 -37.90 -32.91
C PRO A 126 0.88 -38.85 -31.97
N GLY A 127 0.69 -40.09 -32.43
CA GLY A 127 -0.15 -41.11 -31.74
C GLY A 127 0.26 -41.46 -30.31
N GLU A 128 1.41 -41.00 -29.85
CA GLU A 128 1.95 -41.18 -28.49
C GLU A 128 1.22 -40.35 -27.41
N LEU A 129 0.50 -39.27 -27.79
CA LEU A 129 -0.22 -38.41 -26.85
C LEU A 129 -1.66 -38.85 -26.55
N LYS A 130 -2.13 -39.91 -27.18
CA LYS A 130 -3.47 -40.47 -26.91
C LYS A 130 -3.56 -41.25 -25.58
N GLY A 131 -2.46 -41.37 -24.83
CA GLY A 131 -2.33 -42.20 -23.65
C GLY A 131 -2.21 -41.50 -22.30
N GLY A 132 -2.56 -40.19 -22.16
CA GLY A 132 -2.76 -39.60 -20.84
C GLY A 132 -1.50 -39.12 -20.08
N ASP A 133 -0.30 -39.09 -20.69
CA ASP A 133 0.93 -38.55 -20.07
C ASP A 133 1.05 -37.02 -20.26
N THR A 134 0.32 -36.27 -19.44
CA THR A 134 0.36 -34.81 -19.41
C THR A 134 1.69 -34.27 -18.86
N GLY A 135 2.31 -34.99 -17.93
CA GLY A 135 3.61 -34.62 -17.34
C GLY A 135 4.77 -34.71 -18.32
N GLY A 136 4.76 -35.73 -19.19
CA GLY A 136 5.77 -35.89 -20.26
C GLY A 136 5.69 -34.76 -21.30
N TRP A 137 4.48 -34.31 -21.62
CA TRP A 137 4.27 -33.19 -22.56
C TRP A 137 4.71 -31.86 -21.98
N LEU A 138 4.39 -31.53 -20.72
CA LEU A 138 4.82 -30.32 -20.04
C LEU A 138 6.34 -30.26 -19.87
N ARG A 139 6.99 -31.41 -19.59
CA ARG A 139 8.46 -31.50 -19.60
C ARG A 139 9.03 -31.25 -21.01
N GLY A 140 8.36 -31.72 -22.05
CA GLY A 140 8.68 -31.39 -23.43
C GLY A 140 8.52 -29.89 -23.77
N LEU A 141 7.53 -29.22 -23.18
CA LEU A 141 7.31 -27.76 -23.28
C LEU A 141 8.42 -26.96 -22.59
N THR A 142 8.86 -27.37 -21.39
CA THR A 142 9.96 -26.70 -20.69
C THR A 142 11.30 -26.80 -21.46
N GLN A 143 11.53 -27.92 -22.17
CA GLN A 143 12.67 -28.10 -23.06
C GLN A 143 12.59 -27.28 -24.35
N ARG A 144 11.39 -26.84 -24.75
CA ARG A 144 11.08 -26.07 -25.97
C ARG A 144 10.53 -24.67 -25.66
N ALA A 145 10.68 -24.21 -24.44
CA ALA A 145 10.12 -22.95 -23.99
C ALA A 145 10.60 -21.71 -24.81
N SER A 146 11.75 -21.83 -25.47
CA SER A 146 12.31 -20.84 -26.39
C SER A 146 11.79 -20.93 -27.83
N GLU A 147 10.85 -21.85 -28.13
CA GLU A 147 10.29 -21.95 -29.49
C GLU A 147 9.22 -20.86 -29.70
N PRO A 148 9.27 -20.11 -30.83
CA PRO A 148 8.30 -19.06 -31.15
C PRO A 148 6.84 -19.53 -31.11
N ILE A 149 6.59 -20.79 -31.40
CA ILE A 149 5.27 -21.42 -31.39
C ILE A 149 4.70 -21.49 -29.95
N VAL A 150 5.51 -21.88 -28.97
CA VAL A 150 5.11 -21.96 -27.56
C VAL A 150 4.78 -20.57 -27.02
N ARG A 151 5.59 -19.58 -27.31
CA ARG A 151 5.38 -18.19 -26.93
C ARG A 151 4.08 -17.61 -27.51
N GLN A 152 3.86 -17.77 -28.83
CA GLN A 152 2.63 -17.31 -29.48
C GLN A 152 1.39 -18.01 -28.92
N ALA A 153 1.53 -19.27 -28.64
CA ALA A 153 0.47 -20.07 -28.05
C ALA A 153 0.09 -19.58 -26.66
N LEU A 154 1.07 -19.35 -25.78
CA LEU A 154 0.83 -18.80 -24.43
C LEU A 154 0.29 -17.37 -24.49
N ARG A 155 0.85 -16.49 -25.32
CA ARG A 155 0.29 -15.14 -25.53
C ARG A 155 -1.17 -15.16 -25.98
N ARG A 156 -1.55 -16.13 -26.84
CA ARG A 156 -2.94 -16.27 -27.29
C ARG A 156 -3.85 -16.80 -26.16
N ALA A 157 -3.38 -17.76 -25.36
CA ALA A 157 -4.13 -18.25 -24.20
C ALA A 157 -4.35 -17.13 -23.18
N MET A 158 -3.33 -16.32 -22.89
CA MET A 158 -3.45 -15.19 -21.98
C MET A 158 -4.42 -14.13 -22.49
N LYS A 159 -4.44 -13.86 -23.81
CA LYS A 159 -5.44 -12.98 -24.42
C LYS A 159 -6.87 -13.52 -24.29
N ILE A 160 -7.05 -14.82 -24.38
CA ILE A 160 -8.37 -15.45 -24.19
C ILE A 160 -8.79 -15.33 -22.73
N ILE A 161 -7.92 -15.69 -21.77
CA ILE A 161 -8.17 -15.54 -20.33
C ILE A 161 -8.46 -14.07 -19.99
N GLY A 162 -7.61 -13.13 -20.44
CA GLY A 162 -7.83 -11.71 -20.26
C GLY A 162 -9.16 -11.22 -20.82
N GLY A 163 -9.58 -11.75 -21.98
CA GLY A 163 -10.85 -11.43 -22.63
C GLY A 163 -12.10 -11.87 -21.85
N GLU A 164 -11.97 -12.88 -20.97
CA GLU A 164 -13.09 -13.29 -20.11
C GLU A 164 -13.33 -12.32 -18.93
N PHE A 165 -12.34 -11.51 -18.57
CA PHE A 165 -12.47 -10.52 -17.49
C PHE A 165 -12.92 -9.14 -17.97
N VAL A 166 -12.84 -8.82 -19.27
CA VAL A 166 -13.34 -7.58 -19.86
C VAL A 166 -14.54 -7.83 -20.76
N VAL A 167 -15.46 -6.89 -20.79
CA VAL A 167 -16.66 -6.97 -21.65
C VAL A 167 -16.32 -6.59 -23.08
N GLY A 168 -15.31 -5.76 -23.28
CA GLY A 168 -14.81 -5.36 -24.60
C GLY A 168 -13.51 -4.57 -24.48
N ARG A 169 -12.76 -4.48 -25.57
CA ARG A 169 -11.53 -3.68 -25.65
C ARG A 169 -11.81 -2.17 -25.73
N ASP A 170 -13.01 -1.82 -26.19
CA ASP A 170 -13.56 -0.48 -26.19
C ASP A 170 -15.06 -0.52 -25.90
N ILE A 171 -15.65 0.64 -25.64
CA ILE A 171 -17.06 0.74 -25.28
C ILE A 171 -18.00 0.28 -26.40
N GLY A 172 -17.61 0.42 -27.65
CA GLY A 172 -18.39 -0.02 -28.81
C GLY A 172 -18.52 -1.54 -28.85
N GLU A 173 -17.40 -2.26 -28.70
CA GLU A 173 -17.35 -3.73 -28.60
C GLU A 173 -18.16 -4.22 -27.40
N ALA A 174 -18.00 -3.56 -26.24
CA ALA A 174 -18.74 -3.89 -25.04
C ALA A 174 -20.27 -3.76 -25.23
N LEU A 175 -20.74 -2.68 -25.82
CA LEU A 175 -22.17 -2.47 -26.11
C LEU A 175 -22.72 -3.46 -27.13
N VAL A 176 -21.93 -3.91 -28.10
CA VAL A 176 -22.32 -4.99 -29.04
C VAL A 176 -22.51 -6.31 -28.27
N ARG A 177 -21.60 -6.63 -27.33
CA ARG A 177 -21.69 -7.83 -26.48
C ARG A 177 -22.90 -7.77 -25.56
N CYS A 178 -23.17 -6.63 -24.93
CA CYS A 178 -24.34 -6.43 -24.05
C CYS A 178 -25.68 -6.71 -24.74
N ARG A 179 -25.80 -6.40 -26.04
CA ARG A 179 -27.02 -6.71 -26.84
C ARG A 179 -27.22 -8.21 -27.09
N ARG A 180 -26.17 -9.02 -27.00
CA ARG A 180 -26.21 -10.46 -27.30
C ARG A 180 -26.33 -11.30 -26.04
N GLU A 181 -25.83 -10.83 -24.91
CA GLU A 181 -25.76 -11.59 -23.67
C GLU A 181 -26.77 -11.04 -22.65
N PRO A 182 -27.87 -11.77 -22.34
CA PRO A 182 -28.90 -11.33 -21.36
C PRO A 182 -28.31 -11.05 -19.97
N ALA A 183 -27.23 -11.73 -19.59
CA ALA A 183 -26.51 -11.51 -18.35
C ALA A 183 -25.84 -10.13 -18.24
N LEU A 184 -25.70 -9.40 -19.37
CA LEU A 184 -25.15 -8.05 -19.50
C LEU A 184 -26.23 -7.01 -19.85
N ALA A 185 -27.51 -7.33 -19.68
CA ALA A 185 -28.62 -6.40 -19.98
C ALA A 185 -28.52 -5.09 -19.19
N LEU A 186 -27.95 -5.12 -17.98
CA LEU A 186 -27.63 -3.95 -17.18
C LEU A 186 -26.16 -4.00 -16.78
N CYS A 187 -25.40 -2.98 -17.17
CA CYS A 187 -23.97 -2.86 -16.84
C CYS A 187 -23.68 -1.53 -16.14
N SER A 188 -22.68 -1.55 -15.26
CA SER A 188 -21.93 -0.37 -14.85
C SER A 188 -20.55 -0.49 -15.48
N PHE A 189 -20.30 0.30 -16.52
CA PHE A 189 -19.04 0.22 -17.25
C PHE A 189 -17.92 0.90 -16.48
N ASP A 190 -16.80 0.21 -16.35
CA ASP A 190 -15.54 0.72 -15.82
C ASP A 190 -14.54 0.79 -16.97
N MET A 191 -14.26 2.01 -17.44
CA MET A 191 -13.17 2.19 -18.41
C MET A 191 -11.85 1.94 -17.69
N LEU A 192 -11.15 0.88 -18.09
CA LEU A 192 -9.89 0.49 -17.46
C LEU A 192 -8.89 1.65 -17.51
N GLY A 193 -8.19 1.84 -16.40
CA GLY A 193 -7.26 2.92 -16.14
C GLY A 193 -7.43 3.42 -14.71
N GLU A 194 -6.34 3.41 -13.96
CA GLU A 194 -6.31 3.92 -12.60
C GLU A 194 -4.91 4.44 -12.30
N GLY A 195 -4.80 5.38 -11.35
CA GLY A 195 -3.52 5.91 -10.93
C GLY A 195 -2.74 6.55 -12.07
N ALA A 196 -3.30 7.58 -12.71
CA ALA A 196 -2.56 8.39 -13.69
C ALA A 196 -1.22 8.84 -13.09
N ARG A 197 -0.12 8.75 -13.86
CA ARG A 197 1.21 9.23 -13.45
C ARG A 197 1.53 10.58 -14.05
N THR A 198 0.87 10.90 -15.16
CA THR A 198 1.08 12.14 -15.92
C THR A 198 -0.24 12.88 -16.13
N ASP A 199 -0.15 14.17 -16.42
CA ASP A 199 -1.32 14.97 -16.83
C ASP A 199 -1.90 14.48 -18.16
N ALA A 200 -1.05 13.93 -19.04
CA ALA A 200 -1.47 13.32 -20.31
C ALA A 200 -2.31 12.04 -20.06
N ASP A 201 -1.91 11.18 -19.12
CA ASP A 201 -2.73 10.02 -18.72
C ASP A 201 -4.08 10.46 -18.19
N ALA A 202 -4.11 11.46 -17.31
CA ALA A 202 -5.34 11.95 -16.71
C ALA A 202 -6.30 12.55 -17.76
N ALA A 203 -5.77 13.23 -18.77
CA ALA A 203 -6.55 13.74 -19.90
C ALA A 203 -7.11 12.58 -20.76
N ARG A 204 -6.26 11.62 -21.10
CA ARG A 204 -6.64 10.43 -21.89
C ARG A 204 -7.77 9.63 -21.22
N TYR A 205 -7.69 9.43 -19.90
CA TYR A 205 -8.75 8.74 -19.16
C TYR A 205 -10.03 9.57 -19.06
N ALA A 206 -9.94 10.90 -18.89
CA ALA A 206 -11.12 11.77 -18.93
C ALA A 206 -11.85 11.70 -20.28
N ASP A 207 -11.12 11.72 -21.40
CA ASP A 207 -11.66 11.59 -22.75
C ASP A 207 -12.29 10.20 -22.96
N ALA A 208 -11.69 9.15 -22.42
CA ALA A 208 -12.26 7.79 -22.49
C ALA A 208 -13.59 7.70 -21.73
N TYR A 209 -13.69 8.29 -20.52
CA TYR A 209 -14.95 8.36 -19.78
C TYR A 209 -16.02 9.18 -20.52
N ALA A 210 -15.67 10.36 -21.04
CA ALA A 210 -16.61 11.20 -21.78
C ALA A 210 -17.13 10.49 -23.05
N SER A 211 -16.24 9.87 -23.81
CA SER A 211 -16.58 9.08 -25.00
C SER A 211 -17.49 7.89 -24.67
N ALA A 212 -17.23 7.21 -23.56
CA ALA A 212 -18.05 6.10 -23.09
C ALA A 212 -19.46 6.57 -22.69
N ILE A 213 -19.60 7.68 -21.96
CA ILE A 213 -20.91 8.26 -21.61
C ILE A 213 -21.73 8.54 -22.88
N GLU A 214 -21.12 9.15 -23.89
CA GLU A 214 -21.81 9.45 -25.16
C GLU A 214 -22.20 8.19 -25.95
N ALA A 215 -21.36 7.15 -25.94
CA ALA A 215 -21.66 5.89 -26.63
C ALA A 215 -22.77 5.12 -25.92
N ILE A 216 -22.77 5.06 -24.58
CA ILE A 216 -23.82 4.43 -23.78
C ILE A 216 -25.17 5.13 -24.03
N ALA A 217 -25.17 6.47 -23.99
CA ALA A 217 -26.38 7.25 -24.17
C ALA A 217 -27.04 6.98 -25.54
N ARG A 218 -26.22 6.88 -26.60
CA ARG A 218 -26.72 6.53 -27.97
C ARG A 218 -27.26 5.12 -28.05
N ALA A 219 -26.64 4.17 -27.32
CA ALA A 219 -27.05 2.76 -27.36
C ALA A 219 -28.35 2.49 -26.59
N ASP A 220 -28.56 3.16 -25.46
CA ASP A 220 -29.70 2.99 -24.56
C ASP A 220 -30.97 3.76 -25.04
N GLY A 221 -30.81 4.66 -26.00
CA GLY A 221 -31.92 5.48 -26.50
C GLY A 221 -32.32 6.63 -25.56
N PRO A 222 -33.56 7.20 -25.71
CA PRO A 222 -34.01 8.35 -24.92
C PRO A 222 -34.09 8.08 -23.42
N ALA A 223 -33.95 9.15 -22.64
CA ALA A 223 -33.90 9.07 -21.16
C ALA A 223 -35.16 8.41 -20.56
N GLY A 224 -34.94 7.43 -19.69
CA GLY A 224 -35.96 6.74 -18.95
C GLY A 224 -35.53 6.69 -17.44
N ASP A 225 -36.00 5.67 -16.73
CA ASP A 225 -35.50 5.42 -15.37
C ASP A 225 -34.00 5.14 -15.39
N VAL A 226 -33.23 5.96 -14.66
CA VAL A 226 -31.77 5.88 -14.61
C VAL A 226 -31.27 4.52 -14.07
N HIS A 227 -32.08 3.87 -13.23
CA HIS A 227 -31.73 2.57 -12.65
C HIS A 227 -32.01 1.41 -13.63
N GLY A 228 -32.86 1.61 -14.62
CA GLY A 228 -33.13 0.67 -15.70
C GLY A 228 -32.18 0.77 -16.90
N ARG A 229 -31.14 1.61 -16.83
CA ARG A 229 -30.18 1.84 -17.92
C ARG A 229 -28.76 1.40 -17.55
N HIS A 230 -27.88 1.29 -18.53
CA HIS A 230 -26.45 1.18 -18.28
C HIS A 230 -25.93 2.41 -17.53
N THR A 231 -24.90 2.23 -16.72
CA THR A 231 -24.25 3.30 -15.95
C THR A 231 -22.74 3.29 -16.19
N ILE A 232 -22.05 4.33 -15.74
CA ILE A 232 -20.59 4.39 -15.77
C ILE A 232 -20.01 4.50 -14.35
N SER A 233 -18.89 3.83 -14.13
CA SER A 233 -18.05 3.97 -12.93
C SER A 233 -16.76 4.69 -13.29
N ILE A 234 -16.34 5.63 -12.42
CA ILE A 234 -15.11 6.39 -12.61
C ILE A 234 -14.21 6.25 -11.38
N LYS A 235 -12.88 6.26 -11.59
CA LYS A 235 -11.87 6.32 -10.54
C LYS A 235 -11.25 7.71 -10.49
N LEU A 236 -11.18 8.28 -9.30
CA LEU A 236 -10.62 9.63 -9.11
C LEU A 236 -9.11 9.66 -9.40
N SER A 237 -8.39 8.58 -9.07
CA SER A 237 -6.96 8.46 -9.37
C SER A 237 -6.63 8.38 -10.86
N ALA A 238 -7.58 8.01 -11.71
CA ALA A 238 -7.40 8.07 -13.16
C ALA A 238 -7.45 9.52 -13.70
N LEU A 239 -8.05 10.45 -12.94
CA LEU A 239 -8.33 11.81 -13.41
C LEU A 239 -7.38 12.87 -12.87
N ASP A 240 -6.50 12.53 -11.92
CA ASP A 240 -5.45 13.43 -11.41
C ASP A 240 -4.24 12.62 -10.92
N PRO A 241 -3.01 12.85 -11.45
CA PRO A 241 -1.81 12.12 -11.05
C PRO A 241 -1.36 12.43 -9.62
N ARG A 242 -1.89 13.50 -9.02
CA ARG A 242 -1.58 13.92 -7.65
C ARG A 242 -2.79 13.84 -6.72
N TYR A 243 -3.68 12.89 -6.95
CA TYR A 243 -4.85 12.64 -6.10
C TYR A 243 -4.42 12.12 -4.72
N SER A 244 -4.17 13.06 -3.80
CA SER A 244 -3.69 12.80 -2.44
C SER A 244 -4.22 13.86 -1.47
N ALA A 245 -4.45 13.49 -0.21
CA ALA A 245 -4.87 14.40 0.84
C ALA A 245 -3.82 15.49 1.13
N LEU A 246 -2.53 15.20 0.99
CA LEU A 246 -1.45 16.20 1.09
C LEU A 246 -1.58 17.29 0.01
N GLN A 247 -2.05 16.92 -1.17
CA GLN A 247 -2.25 17.82 -2.33
C GLN A 247 -3.68 18.38 -2.38
N ARG A 248 -4.47 18.32 -1.28
CA ARG A 248 -5.90 18.63 -1.25
C ARG A 248 -6.30 19.90 -2.02
N GLY A 249 -5.62 21.01 -1.77
CA GLY A 249 -5.92 22.28 -2.46
C GLY A 249 -5.77 22.19 -3.98
N ARG A 250 -4.67 21.60 -4.45
CA ARG A 250 -4.38 21.39 -5.86
C ARG A 250 -5.35 20.35 -6.47
N THR A 251 -5.61 19.27 -5.77
CA THR A 251 -6.54 18.23 -6.19
C THR A 251 -7.94 18.81 -6.39
N LEU A 252 -8.47 19.56 -5.44
CA LEU A 252 -9.78 20.20 -5.58
C LEU A 252 -9.82 21.21 -6.73
N ALA A 253 -8.75 21.97 -6.94
CA ALA A 253 -8.69 22.93 -8.04
C ALA A 253 -8.66 22.28 -9.43
N ARG A 254 -8.09 21.08 -9.57
CA ARG A 254 -7.87 20.40 -10.86
C ARG A 254 -8.86 19.27 -11.12
N LEU A 255 -9.00 18.38 -10.13
CA LEU A 255 -9.81 17.17 -10.27
C LEU A 255 -11.30 17.47 -10.19
N LEU A 256 -11.75 18.30 -9.24
CA LEU A 256 -13.19 18.57 -9.05
C LEU A 256 -13.86 19.13 -10.31
N PRO A 257 -13.33 20.14 -11.04
CA PRO A 257 -13.94 20.60 -12.29
C PRO A 257 -14.07 19.49 -13.33
N ARG A 258 -13.07 18.63 -13.47
CA ARG A 258 -13.04 17.51 -14.41
C ARG A 258 -14.13 16.46 -14.10
N VAL A 259 -14.27 16.12 -12.81
CA VAL A 259 -15.33 15.21 -12.35
C VAL A 259 -16.72 15.83 -12.47
N GLN A 260 -16.85 17.14 -12.21
CA GLN A 260 -18.10 17.88 -12.44
C GLN A 260 -18.54 17.87 -13.90
N GLU A 261 -17.60 18.04 -14.84
CA GLU A 261 -17.87 17.96 -16.27
C GLU A 261 -18.42 16.59 -16.68
N LEU A 262 -17.78 15.50 -16.24
CA LEU A 262 -18.25 14.12 -16.48
C LEU A 262 -19.63 13.88 -15.83
N ALA A 263 -19.85 14.35 -14.61
CA ALA A 263 -21.14 14.21 -13.92
C ALA A 263 -22.27 14.98 -14.61
N ARG A 264 -21.99 16.20 -15.09
CA ARG A 264 -22.95 17.01 -15.86
C ARG A 264 -23.25 16.36 -17.21
N LEU A 265 -22.24 15.81 -17.89
CA LEU A 265 -22.41 15.08 -19.15
C LEU A 265 -23.29 13.85 -18.93
N ALA A 266 -22.99 13.01 -17.95
CA ALA A 266 -23.81 11.84 -17.62
C ALA A 266 -25.26 12.23 -17.27
N ALA A 267 -25.45 13.26 -16.44
CA ALA A 267 -26.76 13.79 -16.07
C ALA A 267 -27.55 14.31 -17.29
N ALA A 268 -26.90 15.05 -18.20
CA ALA A 268 -27.52 15.53 -19.43
C ALA A 268 -27.98 14.40 -20.33
N ARG A 269 -27.29 13.25 -20.30
CA ARG A 269 -27.63 12.03 -21.07
C ARG A 269 -28.58 11.09 -20.30
N GLY A 270 -28.99 11.42 -19.09
CA GLY A 270 -29.85 10.59 -18.23
C GLY A 270 -29.19 9.28 -17.81
N LEU A 271 -27.88 9.28 -17.64
CA LEU A 271 -27.09 8.12 -17.18
C LEU A 271 -26.66 8.26 -15.72
N GLY A 272 -26.58 7.13 -15.02
CA GLY A 272 -25.98 7.07 -13.70
C GLY A 272 -24.44 7.11 -13.80
N LEU A 273 -23.81 7.85 -12.86
CA LEU A 273 -22.37 7.90 -12.68
C LEU A 273 -22.05 7.54 -11.24
N THR A 274 -21.19 6.53 -11.06
CA THR A 274 -20.72 6.07 -9.76
C THR A 274 -19.23 6.37 -9.59
N ILE A 275 -18.85 7.00 -8.47
CA ILE A 275 -17.46 7.16 -8.07
C ILE A 275 -17.04 5.88 -7.34
N ASP A 276 -16.05 5.19 -7.87
CA ASP A 276 -15.49 4.00 -7.23
C ASP A 276 -14.68 4.37 -5.98
N ALA A 277 -14.70 3.49 -4.97
CA ALA A 277 -13.87 3.64 -3.78
C ALA A 277 -12.47 3.09 -4.04
N GLU A 278 -11.49 3.82 -3.57
CA GLU A 278 -10.08 3.46 -3.66
C GLU A 278 -9.49 3.26 -2.24
N GLU A 279 -8.21 3.54 -2.00
CA GLU A 279 -7.59 3.30 -0.70
C GLU A 279 -8.16 4.18 0.41
N GLN A 280 -8.06 3.71 1.67
CA GLN A 280 -8.66 4.36 2.84
C GLN A 280 -8.05 5.74 3.17
N ASP A 281 -6.81 6.00 2.76
CA ASP A 281 -6.15 7.31 2.91
C ASP A 281 -6.72 8.38 1.94
N ARG A 282 -7.49 7.98 0.92
CA ARG A 282 -8.20 8.86 -0.01
C ARG A 282 -9.68 9.09 0.36
N LEU A 283 -10.19 8.37 1.38
CA LEU A 283 -11.62 8.35 1.71
C LEU A 283 -12.18 9.74 1.99
N GLU A 284 -11.52 10.53 2.86
CA GLU A 284 -12.04 11.85 3.26
C GLU A 284 -12.08 12.82 2.07
N LEU A 285 -11.02 12.82 1.26
CA LEU A 285 -10.96 13.65 0.05
C LEU A 285 -12.00 13.22 -1.00
N SER A 286 -12.23 11.91 -1.17
CA SER A 286 -13.26 11.41 -2.08
C SER A 286 -14.66 11.82 -1.64
N LEU A 287 -14.96 11.78 -0.35
CA LEU A 287 -16.25 12.23 0.20
C LEU A 287 -16.46 13.74 0.02
N GLU A 288 -15.40 14.54 0.13
CA GLU A 288 -15.46 15.99 -0.13
C GLU A 288 -15.81 16.27 -1.60
N ILE A 289 -15.23 15.53 -2.54
CA ILE A 289 -15.55 15.64 -3.97
C ILE A 289 -17.00 15.21 -4.21
N VAL A 290 -17.45 14.11 -3.61
CA VAL A 290 -18.86 13.65 -3.72
C VAL A 290 -19.83 14.70 -3.18
N GLU A 291 -19.53 15.30 -2.02
CA GLU A 291 -20.35 16.38 -1.46
C GLU A 291 -20.42 17.58 -2.40
N ALA A 292 -19.28 17.99 -2.99
CA ALA A 292 -19.25 19.07 -3.96
C ALA A 292 -20.09 18.77 -5.22
N LEU A 293 -20.06 17.53 -5.70
CA LEU A 293 -20.91 17.09 -6.83
C LEU A 293 -22.39 17.08 -6.48
N LEU A 294 -22.76 16.66 -5.27
CA LEU A 294 -24.13 16.67 -4.79
C LEU A 294 -24.67 18.10 -4.62
N ARG A 295 -23.80 19.08 -4.35
CA ARG A 295 -24.15 20.49 -4.23
C ARG A 295 -24.17 21.22 -5.59
N ASP A 296 -23.72 20.59 -6.68
CA ASP A 296 -23.68 21.20 -8.01
C ASP A 296 -25.12 21.46 -8.55
N PRO A 297 -25.50 22.73 -8.79
CA PRO A 297 -26.82 23.05 -9.30
C PRO A 297 -27.14 22.43 -10.66
N ALA A 298 -26.12 22.22 -11.50
CA ALA A 298 -26.29 21.69 -12.86
C ALA A 298 -26.76 20.22 -12.88
N THR A 299 -26.53 19.48 -11.81
CA THR A 299 -26.93 18.07 -11.66
C THR A 299 -28.04 17.86 -10.65
N ARG A 300 -28.57 18.93 -10.03
CA ARG A 300 -29.45 18.88 -8.85
C ARG A 300 -30.74 18.06 -9.09
N ASP A 301 -31.38 18.25 -10.22
CA ASP A 301 -32.67 17.61 -10.54
C ASP A 301 -32.51 16.30 -11.32
N ARG A 302 -31.28 15.78 -11.38
CA ARG A 302 -30.97 14.56 -12.12
C ARG A 302 -30.56 13.44 -11.15
N PRO A 303 -31.36 12.37 -11.03
CA PRO A 303 -30.96 11.18 -10.26
C PRO A 303 -29.81 10.45 -10.95
N GLY A 304 -29.07 9.60 -10.22
CA GLY A 304 -28.07 8.69 -10.78
C GLY A 304 -26.64 9.00 -10.40
N LEU A 305 -26.37 10.05 -9.60
CA LEU A 305 -25.07 10.20 -8.96
C LEU A 305 -24.93 9.18 -7.83
N GLY A 306 -23.80 8.50 -7.76
CA GLY A 306 -23.53 7.49 -6.74
C GLY A 306 -22.05 7.38 -6.38
N LEU A 307 -21.78 6.60 -5.35
CA LEU A 307 -20.44 6.21 -4.95
C LEU A 307 -20.42 4.79 -4.41
N ALA A 308 -19.23 4.18 -4.40
CA ALA A 308 -18.99 2.92 -3.73
C ALA A 308 -18.54 3.14 -2.29
N VAL A 309 -18.99 2.27 -1.37
CA VAL A 309 -18.54 2.22 0.03
C VAL A 309 -18.02 0.82 0.33
N GLN A 310 -16.83 0.74 0.89
CA GLN A 310 -16.12 -0.50 1.19
C GLN A 310 -16.32 -0.89 2.65
N ALA A 311 -17.07 -1.97 2.91
CA ALA A 311 -17.43 -2.43 4.25
C ALA A 311 -16.27 -3.02 5.06
N TYR A 312 -15.15 -3.39 4.43
CA TYR A 312 -13.94 -3.77 5.16
C TYR A 312 -13.32 -2.60 5.93
N GLY A 313 -13.63 -1.37 5.53
CA GLY A 313 -13.22 -0.15 6.22
C GLY A 313 -13.97 0.01 7.52
N ARG A 314 -13.26 0.17 8.64
CA ARG A 314 -13.86 0.32 9.98
C ARG A 314 -14.75 1.57 10.09
N ARG A 315 -14.55 2.54 9.20
CA ARG A 315 -15.34 3.78 9.10
C ARG A 315 -16.62 3.63 8.26
N ALA A 316 -16.81 2.51 7.54
CA ALA A 316 -17.91 2.36 6.58
C ALA A 316 -19.32 2.62 7.16
N PRO A 317 -19.68 2.16 8.38
CA PRO A 317 -20.97 2.47 8.96
C PRO A 317 -21.21 3.98 9.15
N ALA A 318 -20.20 4.70 9.65
CA ALA A 318 -20.27 6.16 9.84
C ALA A 318 -20.30 6.91 8.49
N VAL A 319 -19.61 6.41 7.47
CA VAL A 319 -19.69 6.97 6.11
C VAL A 319 -21.10 6.85 5.57
N ILE A 320 -21.78 5.71 5.73
CA ILE A 320 -23.16 5.54 5.29
C ILE A 320 -24.10 6.49 6.04
N ASP A 321 -23.96 6.58 7.36
CA ASP A 321 -24.78 7.49 8.17
C ASP A 321 -24.58 8.96 7.72
N HIS A 322 -23.33 9.36 7.40
CA HIS A 322 -23.03 10.68 6.83
C HIS A 322 -23.69 10.90 5.46
N LEU A 323 -23.57 9.93 4.54
CA LEU A 323 -24.17 10.01 3.20
C LEU A 323 -25.71 10.11 3.25
N VAL A 324 -26.34 9.36 4.16
CA VAL A 324 -27.79 9.43 4.40
C VAL A 324 -28.19 10.80 4.92
N ALA A 325 -27.45 11.37 5.87
CA ALA A 325 -27.68 12.71 6.37
C ALA A 325 -27.52 13.75 5.26
N LEU A 326 -26.45 13.67 4.48
CA LEU A 326 -26.18 14.58 3.36
C LEU A 326 -27.27 14.52 2.28
N ALA A 327 -27.70 13.31 1.90
CA ALA A 327 -28.79 13.12 0.94
C ALA A 327 -30.11 13.74 1.46
N ARG A 328 -30.38 13.61 2.76
CA ARG A 328 -31.57 14.20 3.42
C ARG A 328 -31.50 15.73 3.44
N ASP A 329 -30.37 16.30 3.85
CA ASP A 329 -30.18 17.76 3.96
C ASP A 329 -30.29 18.44 2.59
N LEU A 330 -29.72 17.82 1.55
CA LEU A 330 -29.79 18.31 0.18
C LEU A 330 -31.09 17.96 -0.53
N ARG A 331 -31.93 17.09 0.07
CA ARG A 331 -33.16 16.52 -0.55
C ARG A 331 -32.86 15.91 -1.94
N ARG A 332 -31.77 15.16 -2.01
CA ARG A 332 -31.25 14.62 -3.27
C ARG A 332 -30.99 13.12 -3.17
N PRO A 333 -31.62 12.30 -4.03
CA PRO A 333 -31.35 10.88 -4.06
C PRO A 333 -29.88 10.58 -4.43
N LEU A 334 -29.32 9.58 -3.76
CA LEU A 334 -27.94 9.12 -3.96
C LEU A 334 -27.94 7.61 -4.15
N ALA A 335 -27.21 7.11 -5.16
CA ALA A 335 -26.96 5.67 -5.27
C ALA A 335 -25.74 5.28 -4.44
N VAL A 336 -25.84 4.22 -3.65
CA VAL A 336 -24.71 3.71 -2.86
C VAL A 336 -24.44 2.26 -3.19
N ARG A 337 -23.27 2.01 -3.81
CA ARG A 337 -22.74 0.68 -4.08
C ARG A 337 -22.01 0.18 -2.85
N LEU A 338 -22.59 -0.78 -2.14
CA LEU A 338 -21.95 -1.42 -1.00
C LEU A 338 -21.15 -2.62 -1.48
N VAL A 339 -19.83 -2.53 -1.34
CA VAL A 339 -18.85 -3.60 -1.63
C VAL A 339 -18.18 -4.07 -0.35
N LYS A 340 -17.45 -5.20 -0.38
CA LYS A 340 -16.64 -5.62 0.77
C LYS A 340 -15.33 -4.83 0.85
N GLY A 341 -14.57 -4.75 -0.21
CA GLY A 341 -13.32 -4.00 -0.34
C GLY A 341 -12.30 -4.74 -1.21
N ALA A 342 -11.44 -4.00 -1.89
CA ALA A 342 -10.53 -4.55 -2.92
C ALA A 342 -9.03 -4.37 -2.61
N TYR A 343 -8.66 -3.70 -1.51
CA TYR A 343 -7.27 -3.30 -1.23
C TYR A 343 -6.78 -3.80 0.13
N TRP A 344 -7.37 -4.87 0.68
CA TRP A 344 -7.12 -5.32 2.06
C TRP A 344 -5.64 -5.53 2.38
N ASP A 345 -4.91 -6.23 1.50
CA ASP A 345 -3.49 -6.53 1.69
C ASP A 345 -2.64 -5.25 1.73
N SER A 346 -2.89 -4.34 0.78
CA SER A 346 -2.20 -3.04 0.70
C SER A 346 -2.50 -2.16 1.91
N GLU A 347 -3.76 -2.15 2.41
CA GLU A 347 -4.15 -1.39 3.59
C GLU A 347 -3.44 -1.88 4.86
N VAL A 348 -3.37 -3.20 5.04
CA VAL A 348 -2.65 -3.81 6.17
C VAL A 348 -1.16 -3.48 6.10
N LYS A 349 -0.54 -3.71 4.93
CA LYS A 349 0.90 -3.45 4.73
C LYS A 349 1.24 -1.98 4.94
N ARG A 350 0.51 -1.06 4.33
CA ARG A 350 0.73 0.38 4.47
C ARG A 350 0.58 0.86 5.92
N ALA A 351 -0.39 0.33 6.66
CA ALA A 351 -0.56 0.67 8.08
C ALA A 351 0.66 0.22 8.90
N GLN A 352 1.23 -0.96 8.63
CA GLN A 352 2.45 -1.46 9.25
C GLN A 352 3.67 -0.61 8.90
N GLU A 353 3.89 -0.34 7.63
CA GLU A 353 5.00 0.49 7.12
C GLU A 353 4.96 1.91 7.70
N ARG A 354 3.77 2.51 7.75
CA ARG A 354 3.56 3.87 8.29
C ARG A 354 3.52 3.92 9.81
N GLY A 355 3.56 2.80 10.51
CA GLY A 355 3.50 2.74 11.98
C GLY A 355 2.21 3.32 12.52
N LEU A 356 1.06 3.10 11.86
CA LEU A 356 -0.23 3.63 12.30
C LEU A 356 -0.66 2.99 13.63
N PRO A 357 -1.49 3.64 14.45
CA PRO A 357 -1.93 3.09 15.72
C PRO A 357 -2.78 1.81 15.58
N GLY A 358 -3.37 1.59 14.42
CA GLY A 358 -4.18 0.42 14.09
C GLY A 358 -4.44 0.31 12.61
N TYR A 359 -5.24 -0.67 12.23
CA TYR A 359 -5.61 -0.88 10.83
C TYR A 359 -6.88 -0.10 10.47
N PRO A 360 -6.93 0.54 9.28
CA PRO A 360 -8.14 1.22 8.81
C PRO A 360 -9.23 0.23 8.38
N VAL A 361 -8.87 -1.05 8.24
CA VAL A 361 -9.72 -2.16 7.80
C VAL A 361 -9.83 -3.23 8.89
N TYR A 362 -10.90 -4.05 8.85
CA TYR A 362 -11.01 -5.22 9.72
C TYR A 362 -9.95 -6.26 9.35
N THR A 363 -9.32 -6.87 10.36
CA THR A 363 -8.28 -7.87 10.16
C THR A 363 -8.83 -9.26 9.84
N ARG A 364 -10.13 -9.50 10.08
CA ARG A 364 -10.81 -10.76 9.75
C ARG A 364 -11.89 -10.57 8.69
N LYS A 365 -11.95 -11.52 7.75
CA LYS A 365 -12.99 -11.56 6.73
C LYS A 365 -14.41 -11.62 7.33
N VAL A 366 -14.61 -12.40 8.38
CA VAL A 366 -15.91 -12.52 9.03
C VAL A 366 -16.40 -11.19 9.63
N SER A 367 -15.50 -10.38 10.16
CA SER A 367 -15.82 -9.03 10.67
C SER A 367 -16.26 -8.11 9.52
N THR A 368 -15.60 -8.21 8.36
CA THR A 368 -16.05 -7.53 7.13
C THR A 368 -17.43 -7.99 6.67
N ASP A 369 -17.71 -9.29 6.75
CA ASP A 369 -19.01 -9.85 6.36
C ASP A 369 -20.14 -9.32 7.27
N VAL A 370 -19.90 -9.24 8.57
CA VAL A 370 -20.85 -8.63 9.55
C VAL A 370 -21.00 -7.12 9.29
N ALA A 371 -19.91 -6.39 9.08
CA ALA A 371 -19.95 -4.97 8.78
C ALA A 371 -20.72 -4.68 7.48
N TRP A 372 -20.56 -5.52 6.46
CA TRP A 372 -21.30 -5.43 5.20
C TRP A 372 -22.81 -5.58 5.42
N LEU A 373 -23.24 -6.55 6.23
CA LEU A 373 -24.66 -6.72 6.59
C LEU A 373 -25.20 -5.54 7.40
N ALA A 374 -24.42 -5.02 8.35
CA ALA A 374 -24.81 -3.86 9.16
C ALA A 374 -24.94 -2.58 8.32
N CYS A 375 -24.03 -2.38 7.36
CA CYS A 375 -24.10 -1.32 6.38
C CYS A 375 -25.32 -1.48 5.46
N ALA A 376 -25.58 -2.70 5.01
CA ALA A 376 -26.75 -3.01 4.17
C ALA A 376 -28.08 -2.68 4.86
N ARG A 377 -28.22 -3.02 6.14
CA ARG A 377 -29.41 -2.66 6.93
C ARG A 377 -29.64 -1.14 6.98
N ARG A 378 -28.56 -0.35 7.17
CA ARG A 378 -28.65 1.13 7.16
C ARG A 378 -29.11 1.66 5.80
N LEU A 379 -28.59 1.14 4.72
CA LEU A 379 -28.98 1.54 3.36
C LEU A 379 -30.44 1.19 3.04
N LEU A 380 -30.89 -0.02 3.41
CA LEU A 380 -32.29 -0.43 3.22
C LEU A 380 -33.24 0.44 4.03
N ALA A 381 -32.84 0.85 5.25
CA ALA A 381 -33.64 1.74 6.10
C ALA A 381 -33.69 3.19 5.55
N ALA A 382 -32.72 3.59 4.75
CA ALA A 382 -32.64 4.93 4.16
C ALA A 382 -33.36 5.05 2.81
N ALA A 383 -33.80 3.94 2.21
CA ALA A 383 -34.54 3.97 0.95
C ALA A 383 -35.94 4.65 1.11
N PRO A 384 -36.44 5.36 0.11
CA PRO A 384 -35.90 5.57 -1.24
C PRO A 384 -34.92 6.75 -1.36
N LEU A 385 -34.57 7.44 -0.26
CA LEU A 385 -33.64 8.57 -0.29
C LEU A 385 -32.26 8.13 -0.78
N VAL A 386 -31.86 6.92 -0.43
CA VAL A 386 -30.69 6.24 -0.97
C VAL A 386 -31.17 5.07 -1.81
N TYR A 387 -30.62 4.92 -3.02
CA TYR A 387 -30.80 3.73 -3.86
C TYR A 387 -29.71 2.71 -3.55
N PRO A 388 -30.02 1.61 -2.82
CA PRO A 388 -29.02 0.62 -2.45
C PRO A 388 -28.61 -0.27 -3.63
N GLN A 389 -27.31 -0.47 -3.79
CA GLN A 389 -26.70 -1.36 -4.78
C GLN A 389 -25.78 -2.34 -4.04
N PHE A 390 -26.17 -3.62 -3.94
CA PHE A 390 -25.46 -4.62 -3.16
C PHE A 390 -24.53 -5.47 -4.04
N ALA A 391 -23.25 -5.19 -3.99
CA ALA A 391 -22.24 -5.96 -4.72
C ALA A 391 -21.80 -7.17 -3.89
N THR A 392 -22.19 -8.37 -4.32
CA THR A 392 -21.86 -9.60 -3.63
C THR A 392 -21.92 -10.81 -4.57
N HIS A 393 -21.11 -11.84 -4.29
CA HIS A 393 -21.20 -13.16 -4.92
C HIS A 393 -21.55 -14.24 -3.88
N ASN A 394 -21.87 -13.85 -2.64
CA ASN A 394 -22.12 -14.75 -1.51
C ASN A 394 -23.62 -15.04 -1.37
N ALA A 395 -24.02 -16.31 -1.43
CA ALA A 395 -25.41 -16.74 -1.36
C ALA A 395 -26.07 -16.39 -0.02
N HIS A 396 -25.36 -16.47 1.12
CA HIS A 396 -25.87 -16.02 2.42
C HIS A 396 -26.14 -14.52 2.39
N GLY A 397 -25.22 -13.71 1.82
CA GLY A 397 -25.42 -12.26 1.70
C GLY A 397 -26.64 -11.91 0.85
N ILE A 398 -26.89 -12.62 -0.26
CA ILE A 398 -28.11 -12.45 -1.06
C ILE A 398 -29.35 -12.75 -0.22
N GLY A 399 -29.36 -13.91 0.46
CA GLY A 399 -30.48 -14.32 1.33
C GLY A 399 -30.73 -13.33 2.48
N ALA A 400 -29.67 -12.81 3.10
CA ALA A 400 -29.78 -11.83 4.19
C ALA A 400 -30.34 -10.49 3.70
N ILE A 401 -29.91 -9.98 2.55
CA ILE A 401 -30.48 -8.76 1.94
C ILE A 401 -31.97 -8.95 1.66
N LEU A 402 -32.35 -10.06 1.05
CA LEU A 402 -33.77 -10.34 0.75
C LEU A 402 -34.60 -10.48 2.02
N ALA A 403 -34.06 -11.08 3.09
CA ALA A 403 -34.75 -11.19 4.40
C ALA A 403 -34.89 -9.83 5.11
N MET A 404 -33.91 -8.95 5.00
CA MET A 404 -33.95 -7.60 5.59
C MET A 404 -34.77 -6.59 4.79
N ARG A 405 -34.98 -6.84 3.48
CA ARG A 405 -35.59 -5.89 2.55
C ARG A 405 -37.07 -5.63 2.90
N PRO A 406 -37.49 -4.40 3.25
CA PRO A 406 -38.92 -4.07 3.37
C PRO A 406 -39.63 -4.21 2.01
N ARG A 407 -40.87 -4.58 2.03
CA ARG A 407 -41.65 -4.81 0.80
C ARG A 407 -41.72 -3.56 -0.04
N GLY A 408 -41.39 -3.67 -1.35
CA GLY A 408 -41.47 -2.56 -2.29
C GLY A 408 -40.27 -1.59 -2.27
N VAL A 409 -39.24 -1.81 -1.45
CA VAL A 409 -38.02 -1.00 -1.46
C VAL A 409 -37.24 -1.25 -2.76
N PRO A 410 -36.99 -0.20 -3.56
CA PRO A 410 -36.21 -0.34 -4.77
C PRO A 410 -34.72 -0.54 -4.42
N MET A 411 -34.09 -1.50 -5.07
CA MET A 411 -32.67 -1.82 -4.92
C MET A 411 -32.19 -2.69 -6.09
N GLU A 412 -30.89 -2.84 -6.24
CA GLU A 412 -30.31 -3.81 -7.17
C GLU A 412 -29.20 -4.63 -6.51
N PHE A 413 -28.97 -5.82 -7.05
CA PHE A 413 -27.73 -6.54 -6.83
C PHE A 413 -26.70 -6.18 -7.89
N GLN A 414 -25.42 -6.29 -7.52
CA GLN A 414 -24.33 -6.12 -8.48
C GLN A 414 -23.37 -7.32 -8.43
N ARG A 415 -22.86 -7.70 -9.57
CA ARG A 415 -21.84 -8.74 -9.72
C ARG A 415 -20.71 -8.29 -10.61
N LEU A 416 -19.53 -8.84 -10.42
CA LEU A 416 -18.43 -8.64 -11.37
C LEU A 416 -18.69 -9.44 -12.65
N HIS A 417 -18.30 -8.89 -13.79
CA HIS A 417 -18.28 -9.65 -15.04
C HIS A 417 -17.40 -10.90 -14.89
N GLY A 418 -17.83 -12.01 -15.47
CA GLY A 418 -17.14 -13.30 -15.35
C GLY A 418 -17.38 -14.05 -14.03
N MET A 419 -18.06 -13.45 -13.03
CA MET A 419 -18.24 -14.05 -11.70
C MET A 419 -19.70 -14.19 -11.30
N GLY A 420 -20.01 -15.26 -10.56
CA GLY A 420 -21.32 -15.47 -9.91
C GLY A 420 -22.50 -15.69 -10.87
N GLY A 421 -22.29 -15.96 -12.15
CA GLY A 421 -23.34 -16.12 -13.15
C GLY A 421 -24.38 -17.15 -12.72
N LEU A 422 -23.97 -18.39 -12.45
CA LEU A 422 -24.87 -19.48 -12.06
C LEU A 422 -25.70 -19.17 -10.81
N LEU A 423 -25.10 -18.49 -9.83
CA LEU A 423 -25.80 -18.11 -8.58
C LEU A 423 -26.95 -17.13 -8.84
N TYR A 424 -26.71 -16.11 -9.66
CA TYR A 424 -27.71 -15.11 -10.01
C TYR A 424 -28.76 -15.62 -11.01
N ASP A 425 -28.39 -16.52 -11.89
CA ASP A 425 -29.34 -17.20 -12.80
C ASP A 425 -30.26 -18.12 -12.03
N GLU A 426 -29.73 -18.83 -11.02
CA GLU A 426 -30.56 -19.62 -10.11
C GLU A 426 -31.48 -18.72 -9.27
N ALA A 427 -30.99 -17.58 -8.77
CA ALA A 427 -31.80 -16.65 -8.01
C ALA A 427 -32.99 -16.09 -8.82
N ARG A 428 -32.73 -15.68 -10.09
CA ARG A 428 -33.78 -15.20 -11.00
C ARG A 428 -34.83 -16.28 -11.32
N ARG A 429 -34.39 -17.54 -11.41
CA ARG A 429 -35.26 -18.67 -11.73
C ARG A 429 -36.13 -19.13 -10.55
N SER A 430 -35.54 -19.17 -9.35
CA SER A 430 -36.15 -19.77 -8.17
C SER A 430 -36.88 -18.79 -7.25
N LEU A 431 -36.54 -17.48 -7.32
CA LEU A 431 -37.09 -16.46 -6.43
C LEU A 431 -38.00 -15.50 -7.21
N PRO A 432 -39.33 -15.50 -6.95
CA PRO A 432 -40.22 -14.52 -7.54
C PRO A 432 -39.85 -13.10 -7.06
N ASP A 433 -39.98 -12.11 -7.95
CA ASP A 433 -39.71 -10.70 -7.71
C ASP A 433 -38.25 -10.42 -7.30
N PHE A 434 -37.30 -11.24 -7.82
CA PHE A 434 -35.87 -11.02 -7.60
C PHE A 434 -35.44 -9.65 -8.16
N PRO A 435 -34.69 -8.85 -7.38
CA PRO A 435 -34.26 -7.52 -7.82
C PRO A 435 -33.40 -7.54 -9.08
N PRO A 436 -33.30 -6.42 -9.83
CA PRO A 436 -32.37 -6.30 -10.94
C PRO A 436 -30.95 -6.65 -10.53
N VAL A 437 -30.20 -7.22 -11.49
CA VAL A 437 -28.77 -7.55 -11.31
C VAL A 437 -27.97 -6.80 -12.36
N ARG A 438 -27.07 -5.94 -11.92
CA ARG A 438 -26.16 -5.17 -12.78
C ARG A 438 -24.77 -5.81 -12.79
N ALA A 439 -24.19 -5.99 -13.97
CA ALA A 439 -22.80 -6.41 -14.09
C ALA A 439 -21.86 -5.20 -13.98
N TYR A 440 -20.86 -5.27 -13.11
CA TYR A 440 -19.70 -4.37 -13.17
C TYR A 440 -18.84 -4.83 -14.34
N ALA A 441 -18.70 -3.99 -15.34
CA ALA A 441 -18.27 -4.33 -16.69
C ALA A 441 -16.98 -3.57 -17.08
N PRO A 442 -15.80 -4.16 -16.86
CA PRO A 442 -14.53 -3.55 -17.28
C PRO A 442 -14.44 -3.48 -18.80
N VAL A 443 -13.97 -2.34 -19.31
CA VAL A 443 -13.79 -2.05 -20.73
C VAL A 443 -12.43 -1.40 -20.94
N GLY A 444 -11.61 -1.97 -21.81
CA GLY A 444 -10.31 -1.40 -22.15
C GLY A 444 -9.37 -2.40 -22.81
N PRO A 445 -8.26 -1.91 -23.37
CA PRO A 445 -7.24 -2.75 -23.97
C PRO A 445 -6.52 -3.61 -22.93
N HIS A 446 -5.90 -4.70 -23.39
CA HIS A 446 -5.21 -5.63 -22.52
C HIS A 446 -4.06 -4.98 -21.70
N ALA A 447 -3.46 -3.91 -22.20
CA ALA A 447 -2.39 -3.20 -21.51
C ALA A 447 -2.86 -2.56 -20.18
N ASP A 448 -4.11 -2.08 -20.12
CA ASP A 448 -4.68 -1.45 -18.92
C ASP A 448 -5.41 -2.45 -18.01
N LEU A 449 -5.45 -3.74 -18.40
CA LEU A 449 -6.18 -4.78 -17.66
C LEU A 449 -5.45 -5.24 -16.40
N LEU A 450 -4.15 -5.07 -16.31
CA LEU A 450 -3.28 -5.74 -15.36
C LEU A 450 -3.69 -5.54 -13.88
N ALA A 451 -3.81 -4.29 -13.45
CA ALA A 451 -4.15 -3.97 -12.06
C ALA A 451 -5.53 -4.54 -11.67
N TYR A 452 -6.49 -4.52 -12.60
CA TYR A 452 -7.80 -5.13 -12.43
C TYR A 452 -7.71 -6.66 -12.33
N LEU A 453 -6.95 -7.29 -13.24
CA LEU A 453 -6.80 -8.75 -13.31
C LEU A 453 -6.15 -9.31 -12.04
N VAL A 454 -5.06 -8.72 -11.58
CA VAL A 454 -4.36 -9.15 -10.36
C VAL A 454 -5.30 -9.15 -9.15
N ARG A 455 -6.07 -8.07 -8.94
CA ARG A 455 -7.04 -8.02 -7.85
C ARG A 455 -8.12 -9.11 -7.96
N ARG A 456 -8.60 -9.40 -9.17
CA ARG A 456 -9.59 -10.47 -9.40
C ARG A 456 -9.00 -11.85 -9.15
N LEU A 457 -7.78 -12.09 -9.57
CA LEU A 457 -7.10 -13.37 -9.36
C LEU A 457 -6.82 -13.59 -7.86
N LEU A 458 -6.38 -12.56 -7.14
CA LEU A 458 -6.19 -12.64 -5.68
C LEU A 458 -7.50 -12.90 -4.94
N GLU A 459 -8.59 -12.23 -5.33
CA GLU A 459 -9.92 -12.43 -4.74
C GLU A 459 -10.45 -13.84 -4.99
N ASN A 460 -10.29 -14.36 -6.20
CA ASN A 460 -10.77 -15.67 -6.58
C ASN A 460 -9.87 -16.81 -6.11
N GLY A 461 -8.55 -16.59 -6.07
CA GLY A 461 -7.55 -17.58 -5.70
C GLY A 461 -7.47 -17.88 -4.19
N ALA A 462 -8.05 -17.01 -3.33
CA ALA A 462 -8.04 -17.27 -1.90
C ALA A 462 -8.93 -18.47 -1.53
N ASN A 463 -8.39 -19.46 -0.81
CA ASN A 463 -9.10 -20.66 -0.35
C ASN A 463 -10.36 -20.33 0.49
N THR A 464 -10.40 -19.14 1.08
CA THR A 464 -11.55 -18.62 1.83
C THR A 464 -12.57 -17.91 0.96
N SER A 465 -12.29 -17.73 -0.35
CA SER A 465 -13.22 -17.13 -1.30
C SER A 465 -14.51 -17.94 -1.39
N PHE A 466 -15.66 -17.23 -1.36
CA PHE A 466 -16.96 -17.88 -1.59
C PHE A 466 -16.99 -18.54 -2.96
N VAL A 467 -16.43 -17.94 -3.99
CA VAL A 467 -16.43 -18.45 -5.36
C VAL A 467 -15.74 -19.80 -5.46
N ASN A 468 -14.59 -20.00 -4.81
CA ASN A 468 -13.90 -21.27 -4.77
C ASN A 468 -14.70 -22.33 -4.01
N ARG A 469 -15.21 -22.00 -2.84
CA ARG A 469 -15.96 -22.95 -1.98
C ARG A 469 -17.34 -23.27 -2.51
N PHE A 470 -17.94 -22.36 -3.25
CA PHE A 470 -19.29 -22.48 -3.78
C PHE A 470 -19.45 -23.65 -4.77
N MET A 471 -18.51 -23.82 -5.70
CA MET A 471 -18.55 -24.88 -6.71
C MET A 471 -17.84 -26.16 -6.28
N ASP A 472 -17.10 -26.16 -5.18
CA ASP A 472 -16.45 -27.33 -4.63
C ASP A 472 -17.48 -28.28 -4.00
N GLY A 473 -17.76 -29.39 -4.66
CA GLY A 473 -18.70 -30.40 -4.18
C GLY A 473 -18.28 -31.09 -2.88
N SER A 474 -16.98 -31.05 -2.52
CA SER A 474 -16.45 -31.60 -1.27
C SER A 474 -16.79 -30.72 -0.04
N VAL A 475 -17.07 -29.42 -0.25
CA VAL A 475 -17.45 -28.49 0.82
C VAL A 475 -18.96 -28.58 1.07
N PRO A 476 -19.42 -28.96 2.30
CA PRO A 476 -20.84 -28.99 2.63
C PRO A 476 -21.53 -27.63 2.41
N VAL A 477 -22.78 -27.67 1.92
CA VAL A 477 -23.55 -26.44 1.64
C VAL A 477 -23.68 -25.57 2.89
N GLU A 478 -23.84 -26.16 4.07
CA GLU A 478 -23.93 -25.46 5.36
C GLU A 478 -22.69 -24.62 5.67
N GLN A 479 -21.51 -25.10 5.27
CA GLN A 479 -20.26 -24.36 5.44
C GLN A 479 -20.13 -23.22 4.42
N VAL A 480 -20.68 -23.38 3.22
CA VAL A 480 -20.66 -22.35 2.18
C VAL A 480 -21.56 -21.18 2.57
N VAL A 481 -22.72 -21.46 3.18
CA VAL A 481 -23.71 -20.44 3.58
C VAL A 481 -23.67 -20.10 5.06
N ALA A 482 -22.59 -20.42 5.76
CA ALA A 482 -22.48 -20.20 7.20
C ALA A 482 -22.74 -18.73 7.57
N ASP A 483 -23.57 -18.51 8.61
CA ASP A 483 -23.91 -17.19 9.11
C ASP A 483 -22.70 -16.50 9.75
N PRO A 484 -22.32 -15.28 9.31
CA PRO A 484 -21.14 -14.62 9.83
C PRO A 484 -21.27 -14.18 11.29
N GLU A 485 -22.47 -13.85 11.80
CA GLU A 485 -22.63 -13.55 13.22
C GLU A 485 -22.39 -14.78 14.10
N THR A 486 -22.83 -15.96 13.67
CA THR A 486 -22.57 -17.21 14.38
C THR A 486 -21.10 -17.58 14.33
N GLN A 487 -20.43 -17.38 13.19
CA GLN A 487 -18.97 -17.58 13.08
C GLN A 487 -18.20 -16.64 13.99
N LEU A 488 -18.60 -15.37 14.04
CA LEU A 488 -17.97 -14.36 14.89
C LEU A 488 -18.14 -14.69 16.38
N ALA A 489 -19.33 -15.12 16.78
CA ALA A 489 -19.60 -15.54 18.16
C ALA A 489 -18.70 -16.73 18.59
N GLY A 490 -18.40 -17.63 17.66
CA GLY A 490 -17.46 -18.76 17.88
C GLY A 490 -16.01 -18.35 18.14
N LEU A 491 -15.62 -17.10 17.83
CA LEU A 491 -14.26 -16.59 18.09
C LEU A 491 -14.08 -16.08 19.53
N GLY A 492 -15.16 -15.92 20.30
CA GLY A 492 -15.10 -15.38 21.65
C GLY A 492 -14.50 -13.96 21.69
N GLU A 493 -13.48 -13.78 22.50
CA GLU A 493 -12.78 -12.47 22.63
C GLU A 493 -11.78 -12.17 21.50
N ALA A 494 -11.36 -13.19 20.73
CA ALA A 494 -10.32 -13.08 19.69
C ALA A 494 -10.88 -12.51 18.37
N LEU A 495 -11.54 -11.36 18.41
CA LEU A 495 -12.18 -10.75 17.24
C LEU A 495 -11.18 -10.18 16.23
N ALA A 496 -10.03 -9.68 16.67
CA ALA A 496 -8.90 -9.35 15.79
C ALA A 496 -8.15 -10.62 15.36
N HIS A 497 -7.46 -10.57 14.23
CA HIS A 497 -6.72 -11.73 13.72
C HIS A 497 -5.41 -11.94 14.50
N PRO A 498 -5.17 -13.11 15.15
CA PRO A 498 -4.00 -13.32 16.01
C PRO A 498 -2.66 -13.33 15.26
N GLY A 499 -2.67 -13.68 13.98
CA GLY A 499 -1.47 -13.66 13.14
C GLY A 499 -1.16 -12.29 12.50
N ILE A 500 -1.98 -11.26 12.80
CA ILE A 500 -1.76 -9.89 12.30
C ILE A 500 -1.61 -8.99 13.54
N PRO A 501 -0.37 -8.83 14.05
CA PRO A 501 -0.11 -7.97 15.20
C PRO A 501 -0.39 -6.51 14.86
N LEU A 502 -0.75 -5.69 15.84
CA LEU A 502 -0.83 -4.24 15.62
C LEU A 502 0.51 -3.69 15.11
N PRO A 503 0.52 -2.62 14.30
CA PRO A 503 1.74 -2.05 13.75
C PRO A 503 2.83 -1.77 14.82
N ALA A 504 2.44 -1.34 16.01
CA ALA A 504 3.36 -1.12 17.12
C ALA A 504 4.03 -2.41 17.64
N ALA A 505 3.38 -3.58 17.47
CA ALA A 505 3.84 -4.88 17.94
C ALA A 505 4.47 -5.75 16.84
N LEU A 506 4.79 -5.18 15.70
CA LEU A 506 5.30 -5.89 14.51
C LEU A 506 6.54 -6.74 14.80
N TYR A 507 7.41 -6.29 15.70
CA TYR A 507 8.65 -6.99 16.09
C TYR A 507 8.49 -7.85 17.35
N GLY A 508 7.25 -8.16 17.75
CA GLY A 508 6.94 -8.98 18.92
C GLY A 508 7.54 -8.43 20.23
N ALA A 509 8.12 -9.32 21.04
CA ALA A 509 8.72 -8.95 22.31
C ALA A 509 10.10 -8.27 22.18
N ALA A 510 10.72 -8.29 21.00
CA ALA A 510 12.07 -7.76 20.83
C ALA A 510 12.11 -6.23 20.98
N ARG A 511 11.16 -5.54 20.36
CA ARG A 511 11.04 -4.07 20.42
C ARG A 511 9.68 -3.58 19.92
N ARG A 512 9.27 -2.40 20.34
CA ARG A 512 8.14 -1.70 19.77
C ARG A 512 8.54 -1.01 18.46
N ASN A 513 7.67 -1.05 17.44
CA ASN A 513 7.82 -0.26 16.22
C ASN A 513 7.49 1.22 16.48
N SER A 514 8.13 2.14 15.75
CA SER A 514 7.92 3.57 15.88
C SER A 514 6.52 4.00 15.41
N ARG A 515 5.97 5.01 16.10
CA ARG A 515 4.64 5.56 15.81
C ARG A 515 4.70 6.57 14.68
N GLY A 516 3.87 6.35 13.65
CA GLY A 516 3.67 7.28 12.54
C GLY A 516 2.37 8.07 12.60
N LEU A 517 2.03 8.72 11.49
CA LEU A 517 0.84 9.56 11.32
C LEU A 517 0.03 9.11 10.10
N ASP A 518 -1.29 9.16 10.22
CA ASP A 518 -2.20 8.93 9.09
C ASP A 518 -2.41 10.22 8.31
N LEU A 519 -1.64 10.40 7.23
CA LEU A 519 -1.68 11.58 6.36
C LEU A 519 -2.92 11.60 5.42
N GLY A 520 -3.75 10.59 5.45
CA GLY A 520 -5.04 10.57 4.76
C GLY A 520 -6.17 11.26 5.54
N ARG A 521 -5.89 11.75 6.77
CA ARG A 521 -6.88 12.35 7.65
C ARG A 521 -6.70 13.85 7.78
N GLU A 522 -7.75 14.61 7.47
CA GLU A 522 -7.72 16.07 7.54
C GLU A 522 -7.37 16.59 8.95
N ALA A 523 -7.87 15.94 10.01
CA ALA A 523 -7.53 16.31 11.38
C ALA A 523 -6.02 16.19 11.68
N THR A 524 -5.35 15.18 11.11
CA THR A 524 -3.90 15.00 11.20
C THR A 524 -3.17 16.11 10.43
N LEU A 525 -3.65 16.42 9.24
CA LEU A 525 -3.06 17.45 8.39
C LEU A 525 -3.24 18.85 9.00
N ASP A 526 -4.38 19.15 9.61
CA ASP A 526 -4.62 20.40 10.35
C ASP A 526 -3.65 20.55 11.53
N GLY A 527 -3.43 19.46 12.28
CA GLY A 527 -2.42 19.43 13.34
C GLY A 527 -1.02 19.72 12.82
N LEU A 528 -0.63 19.08 11.71
CA LEU A 528 0.68 19.32 11.08
C LEU A 528 0.81 20.75 10.56
N ARG A 529 -0.22 21.31 9.90
CA ARG A 529 -0.22 22.73 9.47
C ARG A 529 0.00 23.67 10.65
N ALA A 530 -0.63 23.39 11.80
CA ALA A 530 -0.44 24.20 12.99
C ALA A 530 0.99 24.11 13.55
N VAL A 531 1.60 22.93 13.53
CA VAL A 531 2.98 22.69 13.99
C VAL A 531 3.99 23.38 13.08
N LEU A 532 3.79 23.35 11.76
CA LEU A 532 4.75 23.81 10.76
C LEU A 532 4.61 25.30 10.42
N ARG A 533 3.57 26.00 10.93
CA ARG A 533 3.43 27.44 10.72
C ARG A 533 4.62 28.21 11.33
N GLN A 534 5.17 29.15 10.59
CA GLN A 534 6.33 29.95 11.01
C GLN A 534 6.08 30.78 12.28
N ASP A 535 4.83 31.17 12.56
CA ASP A 535 4.41 31.90 13.77
C ASP A 535 4.05 30.94 14.94
N GLY A 536 4.20 29.62 14.77
CA GLY A 536 3.94 28.65 15.80
C GLY A 536 5.04 28.55 16.87
N ALA A 537 4.67 28.14 18.09
CA ALA A 537 5.62 27.97 19.19
C ALA A 537 6.76 26.98 18.87
N ALA A 538 6.46 25.90 18.14
CA ALA A 538 7.45 24.92 17.72
C ALA A 538 8.44 25.50 16.70
N ALA A 539 7.94 26.25 15.72
CA ALA A 539 8.75 26.92 14.71
C ALA A 539 9.64 28.03 15.31
N SER A 540 9.16 28.75 16.33
CA SER A 540 9.95 29.78 17.01
C SER A 540 11.27 29.27 17.58
N SER A 541 11.28 28.04 18.11
CA SER A 541 12.50 27.35 18.58
C SER A 541 13.44 26.98 17.43
N ALA A 542 12.88 26.57 16.29
CA ALA A 542 13.63 26.19 15.09
C ALA A 542 14.25 27.41 14.39
N LEU A 543 13.58 28.55 14.41
CA LEU A 543 14.00 29.82 13.77
C LEU A 543 14.85 30.71 14.68
N ALA A 544 15.11 30.34 15.93
CA ALA A 544 15.99 31.07 16.84
C ALA A 544 17.40 31.23 16.24
N PRO A 545 18.23 32.21 16.66
CA PRO A 545 19.62 32.30 16.22
C PRO A 545 20.41 31.02 16.45
N PRO A 546 21.34 30.61 15.56
CA PRO A 546 22.12 29.39 15.75
C PRO A 546 22.92 29.47 17.07
N PRO A 547 23.13 28.31 17.73
CA PRO A 547 23.96 28.29 18.94
C PRO A 547 25.39 28.68 18.58
N PRO A 548 26.14 29.25 19.52
CA PRO A 548 27.55 29.54 19.30
C PRO A 548 28.33 28.22 19.07
N PHE A 549 29.28 28.27 18.17
CA PHE A 549 30.15 27.10 17.91
C PHE A 549 31.13 26.90 19.06
N ALA A 550 31.37 25.63 19.36
CA ALA A 550 32.39 25.21 20.30
C ALA A 550 33.80 25.52 19.76
N ARG A 551 34.77 25.62 20.66
CA ARG A 551 36.17 25.85 20.36
C ARG A 551 37.00 24.61 20.60
N PRO A 552 38.22 24.46 20.10
CA PRO A 552 39.10 23.33 20.36
C PRO A 552 39.24 22.97 21.86
N ALA A 553 39.35 23.98 22.72
CA ALA A 553 39.40 23.74 24.19
C ALA A 553 38.12 23.09 24.76
N ASP A 554 36.96 23.33 24.17
CA ASP A 554 35.69 22.69 24.59
C ASP A 554 35.67 21.21 24.17
N VAL A 555 36.31 20.85 23.04
CA VAL A 555 36.48 19.44 22.58
C VAL A 555 37.42 18.69 23.53
N GLU A 556 38.58 19.29 23.90
CA GLU A 556 39.51 18.71 24.85
C GLU A 556 38.85 18.47 26.22
N ALA A 557 38.12 19.44 26.73
CA ALA A 557 37.36 19.33 27.95
C ALA A 557 36.27 18.24 27.88
N ALA A 558 35.58 18.09 26.74
CA ALA A 558 34.59 17.05 26.57
C ALA A 558 35.20 15.66 26.57
N PHE A 559 36.31 15.43 25.86
CA PHE A 559 37.04 14.15 25.92
C PHE A 559 37.56 13.82 27.32
N ALA A 560 38.07 14.81 28.08
CA ALA A 560 38.51 14.62 29.44
C ALA A 560 37.35 14.18 30.39
N ARG A 561 36.19 14.82 30.30
CA ARG A 561 34.98 14.42 31.04
C ARG A 561 34.48 13.06 30.62
N ALA A 562 34.42 12.78 29.34
CA ALA A 562 34.00 11.50 28.78
C ALA A 562 34.86 10.35 29.23
N ALA A 563 36.20 10.54 29.27
CA ALA A 563 37.14 9.56 29.78
C ALA A 563 36.97 9.29 31.30
N GLN A 564 36.70 10.32 32.10
CA GLN A 564 36.41 10.17 33.53
C GLN A 564 35.08 9.45 33.79
N SER A 565 34.05 9.71 33.01
CA SER A 565 32.74 9.09 33.13
C SER A 565 32.71 7.64 32.64
N LEU A 566 33.63 7.23 31.78
CA LEU A 566 33.64 5.94 31.09
C LEU A 566 33.47 4.76 32.02
N THR A 567 34.25 4.70 33.10
CA THR A 567 34.23 3.56 34.04
C THR A 567 32.86 3.39 34.70
N GLY A 568 32.24 4.49 35.14
CA GLY A 568 30.92 4.46 35.76
C GLY A 568 29.83 4.02 34.75
N TRP A 569 29.87 4.56 33.55
CA TRP A 569 28.90 4.27 32.51
C TRP A 569 29.05 2.85 31.93
N SER A 570 30.29 2.41 31.64
CA SER A 570 30.56 1.10 31.01
C SER A 570 30.29 -0.08 31.93
N ARG A 571 30.52 0.08 33.24
CA ARG A 571 30.27 -0.96 34.27
C ARG A 571 28.83 -1.07 34.73
N GLY A 572 27.99 -0.06 34.41
CA GLY A 572 26.56 -0.12 34.69
C GLY A 572 25.91 -1.27 33.93
N PRO A 573 24.79 -1.84 34.43
CA PRO A 573 24.05 -2.89 33.74
C PRO A 573 23.62 -2.46 32.32
N VAL A 574 23.72 -3.38 31.35
CA VAL A 574 23.26 -3.12 29.98
C VAL A 574 21.79 -2.76 29.92
N ASP A 575 20.96 -3.37 30.80
CA ASP A 575 19.54 -3.09 30.90
C ASP A 575 19.22 -1.63 31.26
N GLU A 576 20.02 -1.01 32.14
CA GLU A 576 19.85 0.40 32.48
C GLU A 576 20.19 1.32 31.30
N ARG A 577 21.29 1.03 30.59
CA ARG A 577 21.67 1.78 29.38
C ARG A 577 20.63 1.63 28.27
N ALA A 578 20.14 0.41 28.05
CA ALA A 578 19.08 0.12 27.10
C ALA A 578 17.77 0.82 27.49
N ALA A 579 17.38 0.81 28.75
CA ALA A 579 16.19 1.51 29.24
C ALA A 579 16.29 3.04 29.07
N CYS A 580 17.50 3.64 29.16
CA CYS A 580 17.67 5.06 28.78
C CYS A 580 17.29 5.33 27.34
N LEU A 581 17.70 4.48 26.40
CA LEU A 581 17.36 4.65 24.98
C LEU A 581 15.87 4.41 24.70
N GLU A 582 15.24 3.46 25.37
CA GLU A 582 13.80 3.21 25.22
C GLU A 582 13.00 4.41 25.73
N ARG A 583 13.38 5.00 26.89
CA ARG A 583 12.78 6.26 27.38
C ARG A 583 13.02 7.42 26.40
N ALA A 584 14.21 7.49 25.80
CA ALA A 584 14.53 8.51 24.80
C ALA A 584 13.63 8.37 23.55
N ALA A 585 13.41 7.14 23.07
CA ALA A 585 12.50 6.89 21.96
C ALA A 585 11.06 7.31 22.30
N ASP A 586 10.58 7.00 23.50
CA ASP A 586 9.24 7.37 23.95
C ASP A 586 9.10 8.90 24.11
N ALA A 587 10.14 9.57 24.63
CA ALA A 587 10.17 11.03 24.74
C ALA A 587 10.22 11.70 23.36
N LEU A 588 10.98 11.16 22.40
CA LEU A 588 11.05 11.65 21.04
C LEU A 588 9.68 11.56 20.34
N GLU A 589 8.97 10.45 20.52
CA GLU A 589 7.60 10.29 19.98
C GLU A 589 6.60 11.23 20.69
N ALA A 590 6.79 11.53 21.95
CA ALA A 590 5.94 12.47 22.71
C ALA A 590 6.19 13.94 22.30
N ASP A 591 7.45 14.31 22.06
CA ASP A 591 7.89 15.66 21.63
C ASP A 591 8.05 15.78 20.10
N ARG A 592 7.39 14.86 19.36
CA ARG A 592 7.51 14.73 17.90
C ARG A 592 7.32 16.08 17.18
N ASP A 593 6.34 16.84 17.57
CA ASP A 593 5.96 18.08 16.91
C ASP A 593 7.10 19.12 16.90
N ARG A 594 7.85 19.21 17.99
CA ARG A 594 9.08 20.03 18.06
C ARG A 594 10.13 19.55 17.05
N PHE A 595 10.36 18.25 16.98
CA PHE A 595 11.34 17.69 16.05
C PHE A 595 10.91 17.80 14.59
N LEU A 596 9.62 17.68 14.28
CA LEU A 596 9.09 17.94 12.94
C LEU A 596 9.34 19.39 12.51
N ALA A 597 9.05 20.37 13.38
CA ALA A 597 9.32 21.77 13.09
C ALA A 597 10.83 22.04 12.88
N LEU A 598 11.70 21.44 13.72
CA LEU A 598 13.16 21.54 13.54
C LEU A 598 13.61 20.98 12.18
N LEU A 599 13.16 19.79 11.81
CA LEU A 599 13.53 19.12 10.56
C LEU A 599 13.07 19.92 9.33
N VAL A 600 11.87 20.49 9.39
CA VAL A 600 11.32 21.28 8.28
C VAL A 600 12.05 22.62 8.16
N HIS A 601 12.23 23.36 9.26
CA HIS A 601 12.74 24.72 9.19
C HIS A 601 14.27 24.83 9.23
N GLU A 602 14.99 23.90 9.90
CA GLU A 602 16.46 23.91 9.93
C GLU A 602 17.07 23.09 8.79
N ALA A 603 16.48 21.94 8.43
CA ALA A 603 17.02 21.02 7.43
C ALA A 603 16.31 21.08 6.07
N GLY A 604 15.23 21.86 5.94
CA GLY A 604 14.48 22.00 4.69
C GLY A 604 13.74 20.71 4.26
N LYS A 605 13.40 19.83 5.20
CA LYS A 605 12.73 18.55 4.91
C LYS A 605 11.23 18.72 4.73
N THR A 606 10.65 18.01 3.77
CA THR A 606 9.18 17.93 3.66
C THR A 606 8.58 17.26 4.90
N ALA A 607 7.29 17.48 5.15
CA ALA A 607 6.60 16.86 6.29
C ALA A 607 6.72 15.33 6.29
N GLY A 608 6.62 14.70 5.10
CA GLY A 608 6.78 13.25 4.93
C GLY A 608 8.18 12.76 5.32
N ASP A 609 9.23 13.43 4.83
CA ASP A 609 10.62 13.13 5.17
C ASP A 609 10.90 13.34 6.67
N ALA A 610 10.36 14.41 7.26
CA ALA A 610 10.53 14.70 8.67
C ALA A 610 9.88 13.64 9.58
N ILE A 611 8.66 13.18 9.23
CA ILE A 611 7.98 12.08 9.96
C ILE A 611 8.79 10.79 9.87
N ALA A 612 9.29 10.45 8.68
CA ALA A 612 10.11 9.27 8.47
C ALA A 612 11.39 9.32 9.32
N GLU A 613 12.05 10.47 9.39
CA GLU A 613 13.30 10.64 10.14
C GLU A 613 13.10 10.57 11.66
N VAL A 614 12.02 11.16 12.20
CA VAL A 614 11.68 11.01 13.63
C VAL A 614 11.42 9.54 13.98
N ARG A 615 10.71 8.82 13.11
CA ARG A 615 10.45 7.39 13.30
C ARG A 615 11.72 6.57 13.27
N GLU A 616 12.60 6.82 12.32
CA GLU A 616 13.88 6.14 12.17
C GLU A 616 14.76 6.33 13.42
N ALA A 617 14.84 7.56 13.94
CA ALA A 617 15.60 7.85 15.17
C ALA A 617 15.03 7.12 16.39
N ALA A 618 13.70 7.05 16.55
CA ALA A 618 13.06 6.28 17.61
C ALA A 618 13.32 4.78 17.48
N ASP A 619 13.27 4.26 16.24
CA ASP A 619 13.57 2.85 15.95
C ASP A 619 15.04 2.52 16.17
N PHE A 620 16.01 3.41 15.88
CA PHE A 620 17.41 3.23 16.22
C PHE A 620 17.60 3.10 17.74
N CYS A 621 16.96 3.94 18.53
CA CYS A 621 17.03 3.85 19.98
C CYS A 621 16.57 2.46 20.49
N ARG A 622 15.42 1.98 20.02
CA ARG A 622 14.85 0.68 20.42
C ARG A 622 15.62 -0.51 19.84
N TYR A 623 16.09 -0.40 18.61
CA TYR A 623 16.88 -1.45 17.96
C TYR A 623 18.19 -1.67 18.68
N TYR A 624 18.96 -0.60 18.90
CA TYR A 624 20.25 -0.73 19.57
C TYR A 624 20.11 -1.10 21.05
N ALA A 625 19.02 -0.71 21.73
CA ALA A 625 18.71 -1.20 23.05
C ALA A 625 18.54 -2.74 23.10
N ALA A 626 17.76 -3.28 22.13
CA ALA A 626 17.56 -4.72 22.01
C ALA A 626 18.86 -5.46 21.65
N GLU A 627 19.64 -4.93 20.70
CA GLU A 627 20.91 -5.53 20.28
C GLU A 627 21.98 -5.49 21.40
N ALA A 628 22.04 -4.41 22.17
CA ALA A 628 22.96 -4.35 23.30
C ALA A 628 22.63 -5.42 24.36
N ARG A 629 21.36 -5.62 24.70
CA ARG A 629 20.92 -6.72 25.56
C ARG A 629 21.33 -8.09 25.02
N ARG A 630 21.14 -8.29 23.71
CA ARG A 630 21.51 -9.55 23.03
C ARG A 630 23.02 -9.80 23.08
N LEU A 631 23.85 -8.76 22.89
CA LEU A 631 25.31 -8.88 22.79
C LEU A 631 26.03 -8.84 24.14
N GLN A 632 25.50 -8.10 25.11
CA GLN A 632 26.15 -7.82 26.40
C GLN A 632 25.35 -8.32 27.62
N GLY A 633 24.13 -8.88 27.40
CA GLY A 633 23.27 -9.34 28.51
C GLY A 633 23.81 -10.54 29.25
N ALA A 634 24.53 -11.42 28.56
CA ALA A 634 25.23 -12.55 29.18
C ALA A 634 26.49 -12.88 28.36
N PRO A 635 27.54 -13.39 29.03
CA PRO A 635 28.72 -13.93 28.37
C PRO A 635 28.35 -15.10 27.43
N THR A 636 28.99 -15.14 26.27
CA THR A 636 28.92 -16.32 25.39
C THR A 636 29.86 -17.39 25.96
N MET A 637 29.27 -18.50 26.43
CA MET A 637 30.06 -19.62 26.97
C MET A 637 30.68 -20.41 25.80
N LEU A 638 31.97 -20.67 25.90
CA LEU A 638 32.75 -21.40 24.91
C LEU A 638 33.13 -22.77 25.45
N ALA A 639 33.24 -23.78 24.60
CA ALA A 639 33.69 -25.09 25.00
C ALA A 639 35.18 -25.06 25.43
N GLY A 640 35.48 -25.69 26.55
CA GLY A 640 36.84 -25.89 27.03
C GLY A 640 37.23 -27.36 26.95
N PRO A 641 38.41 -27.73 26.40
CA PRO A 641 38.80 -29.11 26.19
C PRO A 641 39.10 -29.90 27.49
N THR A 642 39.45 -29.19 28.59
CA THR A 642 39.83 -29.81 29.86
C THR A 642 38.89 -29.45 31.01
N GLY A 643 37.69 -28.93 30.76
CA GLY A 643 36.65 -28.62 31.74
C GLY A 643 36.76 -27.20 32.33
N GLU A 644 37.61 -26.35 31.79
CA GLU A 644 37.67 -24.94 32.15
C GLU A 644 36.44 -24.17 31.68
N ALA A 645 36.06 -23.16 32.43
CA ALA A 645 34.99 -22.25 32.04
C ALA A 645 35.54 -21.13 31.15
N ASN A 646 35.24 -21.18 29.88
CA ASN A 646 35.62 -20.16 28.89
C ASN A 646 34.44 -19.27 28.57
N SER A 647 34.62 -17.95 28.57
CA SER A 647 33.57 -17.00 28.18
C SER A 647 34.14 -15.92 27.27
N LEU A 648 33.29 -15.48 26.35
CA LEU A 648 33.53 -14.30 25.52
C LEU A 648 32.57 -13.20 25.92
N GLU A 649 33.11 -12.04 26.30
CA GLU A 649 32.32 -10.87 26.70
C GLU A 649 32.62 -9.68 25.83
N MET A 650 31.56 -8.98 25.43
CA MET A 650 31.66 -7.72 24.68
C MET A 650 31.70 -6.55 25.67
N THR A 651 32.74 -5.73 25.61
CA THR A 651 32.96 -4.59 26.51
C THR A 651 33.10 -3.28 25.75
N ALA A 652 32.90 -2.16 26.41
CA ALA A 652 33.15 -0.82 25.87
C ALA A 652 34.62 -0.62 25.49
N ARG A 653 34.85 0.10 24.37
CA ARG A 653 36.20 0.45 23.90
C ARG A 653 36.77 1.72 24.56
N GLY A 654 35.87 2.71 24.82
CA GLY A 654 36.30 4.00 25.31
C GLY A 654 35.47 5.17 24.80
N THR A 655 36.10 6.30 24.57
CA THR A 655 35.41 7.51 24.07
C THR A 655 35.41 7.55 22.56
N TRP A 656 34.23 7.67 21.94
CA TRP A 656 34.05 7.75 20.48
C TRP A 656 33.79 9.18 20.03
N ALA A 657 34.36 9.55 18.90
CA ALA A 657 33.96 10.72 18.14
C ALA A 657 32.88 10.34 17.12
N CYS A 658 31.67 10.90 17.26
CA CYS A 658 30.55 10.72 16.32
C CYS A 658 30.39 11.98 15.48
N ILE A 659 30.59 11.88 14.16
CA ILE A 659 30.56 13.01 13.23
C ILE A 659 29.44 12.76 12.23
N SER A 660 28.33 13.49 12.36
CA SER A 660 27.11 13.27 11.57
C SER A 660 26.91 14.32 10.47
N PRO A 661 26.19 13.95 9.39
CA PRO A 661 25.89 14.80 8.27
C PRO A 661 24.65 15.66 8.53
N TRP A 662 24.38 16.58 7.59
CA TRP A 662 23.21 17.48 7.63
C TRP A 662 21.95 16.89 6.98
N ASN A 663 22.08 15.87 6.12
CA ASN A 663 20.96 15.36 5.32
C ASN A 663 20.01 14.41 6.09
N PHE A 664 20.50 13.79 7.17
CA PHE A 664 19.72 13.09 8.18
C PHE A 664 20.18 13.53 9.57
N PRO A 665 19.89 14.79 9.93
CA PRO A 665 20.49 15.43 11.10
C PRO A 665 20.00 14.85 12.43
N LEU A 666 18.84 14.18 12.44
CA LEU A 666 18.30 13.48 13.59
C LEU A 666 18.65 11.98 13.53
N ALA A 667 18.26 11.28 12.46
CA ALA A 667 18.32 9.82 12.43
C ALA A 667 19.75 9.30 12.39
N ILE A 668 20.62 9.81 11.50
CA ILE A 668 22.03 9.37 11.45
C ILE A 668 22.78 9.82 12.71
N PHE A 669 22.52 11.03 13.21
CA PHE A 669 23.09 11.48 14.47
C PHE A 669 22.68 10.54 15.61
N ALA A 670 21.38 10.25 15.74
CA ALA A 670 20.87 9.33 16.76
C ALA A 670 21.52 7.95 16.63
N GLY A 671 21.53 7.35 15.43
CA GLY A 671 22.08 6.03 15.18
C GLY A 671 23.55 5.90 15.63
N GLN A 672 24.40 6.87 15.28
CA GLN A 672 25.81 6.89 15.70
C GLN A 672 25.95 7.00 17.21
N VAL A 673 25.26 7.98 17.82
CA VAL A 673 25.39 8.31 19.24
C VAL A 673 24.84 7.19 20.13
N VAL A 674 23.61 6.71 19.82
CA VAL A 674 22.95 5.73 20.71
C VAL A 674 23.60 4.35 20.61
N ALA A 675 24.12 3.95 19.43
CA ALA A 675 24.85 2.68 19.27
C ALA A 675 26.13 2.67 20.13
N ALA A 676 26.88 3.77 20.14
CA ALA A 676 28.07 3.91 20.96
C ALA A 676 27.73 3.94 22.48
N LEU A 677 26.73 4.73 22.88
CA LEU A 677 26.34 4.87 24.29
C LEU A 677 25.82 3.57 24.90
N VAL A 678 24.90 2.87 24.21
CA VAL A 678 24.28 1.68 24.80
C VAL A 678 25.27 0.53 25.02
N THR A 679 26.33 0.46 24.20
CA THR A 679 27.41 -0.52 24.33
C THR A 679 28.42 -0.13 25.41
N GLY A 680 28.14 0.94 26.19
CA GLY A 680 28.92 1.37 27.34
C GLY A 680 30.06 2.34 27.03
N ASN A 681 30.17 2.77 25.77
CA ASN A 681 31.13 3.81 25.40
C ASN A 681 30.62 5.21 25.79
N THR A 682 31.54 6.17 25.91
CA THR A 682 31.20 7.59 25.98
C THR A 682 31.36 8.26 24.63
N VAL A 683 30.70 9.39 24.42
CA VAL A 683 30.57 10.02 23.08
C VAL A 683 30.86 11.51 23.14
N VAL A 684 31.72 11.96 22.25
CA VAL A 684 31.84 13.37 21.86
C VAL A 684 31.29 13.50 20.43
N ALA A 685 30.12 14.10 20.29
CA ALA A 685 29.39 14.17 19.05
C ALA A 685 29.48 15.56 18.39
N LYS A 686 29.80 15.60 17.09
CA LYS A 686 29.78 16.80 16.28
C LYS A 686 28.68 16.70 15.22
N PRO A 687 27.58 17.45 15.36
CA PRO A 687 26.58 17.59 14.29
C PRO A 687 27.11 18.41 13.13
N ALA A 688 26.42 18.36 12.01
CA ALA A 688 26.71 19.27 10.90
C ALA A 688 26.49 20.74 11.29
N GLU A 689 27.28 21.64 10.68
CA GLU A 689 27.23 23.07 10.95
C GLU A 689 25.89 23.72 10.56
N THR A 690 25.21 23.15 9.57
CA THR A 690 23.95 23.65 9.03
C THR A 690 22.71 23.20 9.81
N THR A 691 22.85 22.16 10.68
CA THR A 691 21.70 21.55 11.39
C THR A 691 22.03 21.24 12.86
N PRO A 692 22.57 22.22 13.63
CA PRO A 692 23.03 21.97 15.00
C PRO A 692 21.91 21.85 16.03
N ARG A 693 20.75 22.50 15.84
CA ARG A 693 19.67 22.54 16.84
C ARG A 693 19.01 21.19 17.02
N ILE A 694 18.77 20.49 15.92
CA ILE A 694 18.17 19.15 15.93
C ILE A 694 19.00 18.21 16.80
N ALA A 695 20.32 18.22 16.61
CA ALA A 695 21.25 17.38 17.38
C ALA A 695 21.33 17.78 18.86
N LEU A 696 21.34 19.08 19.15
CA LEU A 696 21.33 19.60 20.52
C LEU A 696 20.04 19.20 21.25
N ALA A 697 18.87 19.38 20.59
CA ALA A 697 17.58 18.97 21.15
C ALA A 697 17.54 17.47 21.46
N PHE A 698 18.09 16.64 20.57
CA PHE A 698 18.15 15.20 20.80
C PHE A 698 19.16 14.84 21.90
N GLY A 699 20.29 15.54 22.02
CA GLY A 699 21.24 15.39 23.13
C GLY A 699 20.60 15.74 24.49
N GLU A 700 19.85 16.84 24.56
CA GLU A 700 19.07 17.21 25.76
C GLU A 700 18.07 16.13 26.15
N LEU A 701 17.37 15.58 25.15
CA LEU A 701 16.40 14.49 25.34
C LEU A 701 17.08 13.21 25.88
N LEU A 702 18.25 12.83 25.37
CA LEU A 702 19.05 11.71 25.89
C LEU A 702 19.47 11.93 27.36
N HIS A 703 19.89 13.13 27.72
CA HIS A 703 20.22 13.46 29.11
C HIS A 703 18.98 13.40 30.02
N ALA A 704 17.84 13.92 29.56
CA ALA A 704 16.59 13.81 30.31
C ALA A 704 16.14 12.32 30.47
N ALA A 705 16.44 11.46 29.50
CA ALA A 705 16.17 10.05 29.53
C ALA A 705 17.13 9.24 30.45
N GLY A 706 18.17 9.87 30.97
CA GLY A 706 19.08 9.28 31.96
C GLY A 706 20.51 9.04 31.47
N VAL A 707 20.90 9.47 30.31
CA VAL A 707 22.29 9.44 29.85
C VAL A 707 23.09 10.51 30.65
N PRO A 708 24.18 10.14 31.36
CA PRO A 708 24.96 11.09 32.12
C PRO A 708 25.53 12.22 31.25
N LYS A 709 25.54 13.46 31.78
CA LYS A 709 26.03 14.63 31.02
C LYS A 709 27.51 14.51 30.63
N ASP A 710 28.30 13.79 31.41
CA ASP A 710 29.71 13.57 31.15
C ASP A 710 29.94 12.35 30.18
N ALA A 711 28.93 11.51 29.97
CA ALA A 711 29.03 10.41 29.00
C ALA A 711 28.73 10.83 27.57
N LEU A 712 28.00 11.94 27.36
CA LEU A 712 27.68 12.50 26.05
C LEU A 712 27.92 14.01 26.06
N SER A 713 28.68 14.50 25.10
CA SER A 713 28.81 15.93 24.78
C SER A 713 28.45 16.15 23.33
N VAL A 714 27.52 17.10 23.05
CA VAL A 714 27.15 17.48 21.67
C VAL A 714 27.74 18.86 21.40
N LEU A 715 28.68 18.94 20.45
CA LEU A 715 29.47 20.13 20.17
C LEU A 715 29.31 20.60 18.71
N PRO A 716 28.40 21.54 18.43
CA PRO A 716 28.38 22.23 17.15
C PRO A 716 29.71 22.95 16.91
N MET A 717 30.41 22.59 15.84
CA MET A 717 31.74 23.12 15.55
C MET A 717 32.06 22.95 14.06
N VAL A 718 33.04 23.76 13.58
CA VAL A 718 33.62 23.59 12.23
C VAL A 718 34.26 22.21 12.13
N GLY A 719 33.87 21.42 11.10
CA GLY A 719 34.25 20.02 10.99
C GLY A 719 35.74 19.75 10.99
N ARG A 720 36.53 20.61 10.31
CA ARG A 720 37.98 20.47 10.25
C ARG A 720 38.64 20.69 11.60
N GLU A 721 38.27 21.74 12.32
CA GLU A 721 38.81 22.06 13.65
C GLU A 721 38.48 20.98 14.68
N PHE A 722 37.22 20.45 14.64
CA PHE A 722 36.81 19.32 15.46
C PHE A 722 37.68 18.09 15.16
N GLY A 723 37.83 17.75 13.88
CA GLY A 723 38.59 16.58 13.46
C GLY A 723 40.06 16.66 13.89
N GLU A 724 40.73 17.79 13.65
CA GLU A 724 42.12 18.00 14.03
C GLU A 724 42.31 17.85 15.56
N THR A 725 41.41 18.41 16.38
CA THR A 725 41.48 18.33 17.83
C THR A 725 41.13 16.94 18.35
N ALA A 726 40.02 16.35 17.89
CA ALA A 726 39.54 15.04 18.35
C ALA A 726 40.51 13.92 17.98
N LEU A 727 41.07 13.92 16.76
CA LEU A 727 42.00 12.89 16.31
C LEU A 727 43.33 12.94 17.05
N ALA A 728 43.76 14.10 17.54
CA ALA A 728 44.98 14.23 18.36
C ALA A 728 44.79 13.78 19.82
N HIS A 729 43.54 13.71 20.32
CA HIS A 729 43.26 13.48 21.72
C HIS A 729 43.56 12.02 22.14
N PRO A 730 44.33 11.78 23.22
CA PRO A 730 44.78 10.43 23.62
C PRO A 730 43.62 9.50 24.06
N ALA A 731 42.53 10.05 24.60
CA ALA A 731 41.37 9.24 25.04
C ALA A 731 40.46 8.81 23.89
N LEU A 732 40.73 9.21 22.64
CA LEU A 732 39.94 8.76 21.49
C LEU A 732 40.11 7.23 21.30
N ALA A 733 38.96 6.51 21.22
CA ALA A 733 38.93 5.05 21.10
C ALA A 733 38.35 4.58 19.76
N GLY A 734 37.74 5.48 18.98
CA GLY A 734 37.21 5.21 17.65
C GLY A 734 36.44 6.39 17.07
N VAL A 735 36.18 6.34 15.77
CA VAL A 735 35.46 7.37 15.03
C VAL A 735 34.31 6.75 14.27
N VAL A 736 33.12 7.32 14.37
CA VAL A 736 31.98 7.05 13.50
C VAL A 736 31.74 8.32 12.68
N PHE A 737 31.72 8.18 11.37
CA PHE A 737 31.60 9.29 10.44
C PHE A 737 30.56 8.99 9.35
N THR A 738 29.73 9.95 9.06
CA THR A 738 28.90 9.96 7.83
C THR A 738 29.06 11.31 7.15
N GLY A 739 29.42 11.30 5.87
CA GLY A 739 29.62 12.53 5.11
C GLY A 739 30.32 12.33 3.76
N SER A 740 31.13 13.31 3.34
CA SER A 740 31.80 13.23 2.04
C SER A 740 32.92 12.18 2.03
N THR A 741 33.10 11.52 0.86
CA THR A 741 34.22 10.57 0.64
C THR A 741 35.58 11.24 0.87
N ALA A 742 35.70 12.53 0.53
CA ALA A 742 36.96 13.28 0.75
C ALA A 742 37.30 13.38 2.24
N THR A 743 36.30 13.72 3.08
CA THR A 743 36.46 13.79 4.54
C THR A 743 36.71 12.42 5.14
N GLY A 744 36.00 11.37 4.71
CA GLY A 744 36.25 9.99 5.17
C GLY A 744 37.68 9.53 4.86
N ARG A 745 38.18 9.80 3.66
CA ARG A 745 39.57 9.53 3.30
C ARG A 745 40.59 10.32 4.13
N TRP A 746 40.28 11.58 4.43
CA TRP A 746 41.12 12.39 5.32
C TRP A 746 41.19 11.82 6.72
N LEU A 747 40.06 11.49 7.31
CA LEU A 747 39.96 10.83 8.62
C LEU A 747 40.77 9.53 8.66
N ASN A 748 40.63 8.70 7.64
CA ASN A 748 41.37 7.43 7.55
C ASN A 748 42.89 7.64 7.54
N ARG A 749 43.37 8.59 6.75
CA ARG A 749 44.82 8.93 6.70
C ARG A 749 45.29 9.48 8.06
N ALA A 750 44.55 10.39 8.65
CA ALA A 750 44.92 10.98 9.93
C ALA A 750 44.95 9.94 11.06
N LEU A 751 44.02 8.98 11.10
CA LEU A 751 44.04 7.87 12.05
C LEU A 751 45.21 6.91 11.79
N ALA A 752 45.57 6.63 10.51
CA ALA A 752 46.70 5.75 10.14
C ALA A 752 48.08 6.31 10.51
N THR A 753 48.21 7.65 10.58
CA THR A 753 49.48 8.31 10.94
C THR A 753 49.58 8.60 12.46
N ARG A 754 48.60 8.27 13.23
CA ARG A 754 48.58 8.49 14.70
C ARG A 754 49.48 7.47 15.42
N ASP A 755 50.28 7.96 16.34
CA ASP A 755 50.98 7.07 17.29
C ASP A 755 50.04 6.46 18.30
N GLY A 756 50.30 5.22 18.72
CA GLY A 756 49.51 4.50 19.76
C GLY A 756 48.65 3.38 19.20
N ALA A 757 47.51 3.12 19.82
CA ALA A 757 46.61 2.04 19.41
C ALA A 757 45.96 2.28 18.04
N ILE A 758 45.79 1.22 17.27
CA ILE A 758 45.02 1.27 16.00
C ILE A 758 43.54 1.45 16.36
N LEU A 759 42.98 2.58 15.90
CA LEU A 759 41.60 2.94 16.17
C LEU A 759 40.68 2.54 15.00
N PRO A 760 39.47 2.02 15.30
CA PRO A 760 38.48 1.77 14.26
C PRO A 760 37.91 3.07 13.71
N LEU A 761 37.70 3.07 12.39
CA LEU A 761 36.92 4.07 11.67
C LEU A 761 35.72 3.37 11.02
N ILE A 762 34.52 3.79 11.40
CA ILE A 762 33.28 3.46 10.69
C ILE A 762 32.94 4.67 9.85
N ALA A 763 33.04 4.53 8.52
CA ALA A 763 32.85 5.66 7.59
C ALA A 763 31.80 5.32 6.54
N GLU A 764 30.67 5.99 6.64
CA GLU A 764 29.60 5.97 5.64
C GLU A 764 29.77 7.17 4.72
N THR A 765 29.86 6.94 3.40
CA THR A 765 30.08 8.01 2.42
C THR A 765 29.08 7.92 1.27
N GLY A 766 29.16 8.88 0.33
CA GLY A 766 28.31 8.91 -0.84
C GLY A 766 28.55 7.75 -1.80
N GLY A 767 27.59 7.51 -2.67
CA GLY A 767 27.62 6.46 -3.70
C GLY A 767 26.99 6.93 -5.02
N ILE A 768 27.15 6.13 -6.07
CA ILE A 768 26.44 6.25 -7.35
C ILE A 768 25.50 5.05 -7.44
N ASN A 769 24.26 5.22 -6.96
CA ASN A 769 23.28 4.14 -6.90
C ASN A 769 22.59 3.98 -8.26
N ALA A 770 22.42 2.73 -8.69
CA ALA A 770 21.79 2.40 -9.96
C ALA A 770 20.50 1.63 -9.75
N MET A 771 19.51 1.91 -10.61
CA MET A 771 18.32 1.09 -10.82
C MET A 771 18.44 0.47 -12.21
N ILE A 772 18.38 -0.86 -12.28
CA ILE A 772 18.45 -1.62 -13.53
C ILE A 772 17.04 -2.14 -13.79
N VAL A 773 16.51 -1.80 -14.96
CA VAL A 773 15.15 -2.10 -15.37
C VAL A 773 15.16 -2.92 -16.64
N ASP A 774 14.65 -4.11 -16.59
CA ASP A 774 14.36 -4.94 -17.74
C ASP A 774 12.87 -4.86 -18.15
N SER A 775 12.53 -5.47 -19.27
CA SER A 775 11.16 -5.40 -19.84
C SER A 775 10.11 -6.17 -19.02
N THR A 776 10.49 -6.91 -17.97
CA THR A 776 9.54 -7.55 -17.03
C THR A 776 9.02 -6.59 -15.98
N ALA A 777 9.69 -5.45 -15.76
CA ALA A 777 9.31 -4.46 -14.77
C ALA A 777 7.97 -3.77 -15.13
N LEU A 778 7.19 -3.41 -14.10
CA LEU A 778 5.98 -2.60 -14.28
C LEU A 778 6.38 -1.12 -14.44
N PRO A 779 6.17 -0.49 -15.61
CA PRO A 779 6.63 0.87 -15.87
C PRO A 779 6.13 1.90 -14.85
N GLU A 780 4.87 1.77 -14.41
CA GLU A 780 4.26 2.66 -13.43
C GLU A 780 4.98 2.58 -12.07
N GLN A 781 5.38 1.38 -11.64
CA GLN A 781 6.15 1.18 -10.41
C GLN A 781 7.58 1.70 -10.56
N VAL A 782 8.21 1.47 -11.71
CA VAL A 782 9.56 2.00 -12.00
C VAL A 782 9.57 3.51 -11.88
N VAL A 783 8.57 4.19 -12.43
CA VAL A 783 8.47 5.66 -12.38
C VAL A 783 8.23 6.14 -10.95
N ASP A 784 7.29 5.53 -10.21
CA ASP A 784 7.01 5.89 -8.82
C ASP A 784 8.28 5.72 -7.95
N ASP A 785 9.00 4.60 -8.08
CA ASP A 785 10.22 4.30 -7.32
C ASP A 785 11.39 5.21 -7.74
N ALA A 786 11.56 5.48 -9.03
CA ALA A 786 12.59 6.37 -9.55
C ALA A 786 12.38 7.81 -9.05
N VAL A 787 11.15 8.34 -9.16
CA VAL A 787 10.81 9.68 -8.68
C VAL A 787 11.07 9.80 -7.17
N ASN A 788 10.56 8.86 -6.38
CA ASN A 788 10.76 8.87 -4.93
C ASN A 788 12.24 8.76 -4.54
N SER A 789 13.00 7.90 -5.20
CA SER A 789 14.42 7.68 -4.90
C SER A 789 15.32 8.83 -5.37
N ALA A 790 15.06 9.40 -6.55
CA ALA A 790 15.91 10.45 -7.13
C ALA A 790 15.63 11.83 -6.52
N PHE A 791 14.36 12.15 -6.20
CA PHE A 791 13.94 13.51 -5.83
C PHE A 791 13.52 13.65 -4.35
N GLY A 792 13.26 12.55 -3.63
CA GLY A 792 13.00 12.60 -2.19
C GLY A 792 14.13 13.33 -1.45
N SER A 793 13.82 14.23 -0.51
CA SER A 793 14.76 15.14 0.17
C SER A 793 15.62 15.97 -0.81
N ALA A 794 15.06 16.39 -1.94
CA ALA A 794 15.76 17.08 -3.04
C ALA A 794 16.97 16.30 -3.58
N GLY A 795 16.90 14.96 -3.57
CA GLY A 795 18.00 14.08 -4.01
C GLY A 795 19.20 14.08 -3.07
N GLN A 796 19.12 14.69 -1.89
CA GLN A 796 20.21 14.86 -0.94
C GLN A 796 20.39 13.65 0.00
N ARG A 797 20.31 12.43 -0.56
CA ARG A 797 20.51 11.17 0.18
C ARG A 797 21.70 10.41 -0.39
N CYS A 798 22.46 9.73 0.48
CA CYS A 798 23.51 8.81 0.05
C CYS A 798 22.94 7.66 -0.78
N SER A 799 21.68 7.27 -0.53
CA SER A 799 20.93 6.20 -1.23
C SER A 799 20.12 6.69 -2.44
N ALA A 800 20.14 8.00 -2.79
CA ALA A 800 19.36 8.51 -3.90
C ALA A 800 19.78 7.87 -5.24
N LEU A 801 18.82 7.58 -6.08
CA LEU A 801 19.04 7.08 -7.44
C LEU A 801 19.85 8.09 -8.25
N ARG A 802 20.92 7.63 -8.90
CA ARG A 802 21.83 8.45 -9.75
C ARG A 802 21.90 7.96 -11.17
N LEU A 803 21.73 6.66 -11.38
CA LEU A 803 21.78 6.02 -12.69
C LEU A 803 20.53 5.18 -12.88
N LEU A 804 19.73 5.49 -13.90
CA LEU A 804 18.60 4.70 -14.33
C LEU A 804 18.99 3.98 -15.62
N CYS A 805 19.20 2.66 -15.55
CA CYS A 805 19.59 1.81 -16.66
C CYS A 805 18.35 1.10 -17.18
N LEU A 806 17.88 1.47 -18.35
CA LEU A 806 16.67 0.94 -18.96
C LEU A 806 17.03 0.02 -20.13
N GLN A 807 16.34 -1.11 -20.24
CA GLN A 807 16.39 -1.95 -21.43
C GLN A 807 15.74 -1.19 -22.59
N ASP A 808 16.33 -1.25 -23.78
CA ASP A 808 15.97 -0.42 -24.95
C ASP A 808 14.48 -0.51 -25.32
N GLU A 809 13.89 -1.71 -25.24
CA GLU A 809 12.52 -1.98 -25.67
C GLU A 809 11.44 -1.31 -24.79
N VAL A 810 11.79 -0.90 -23.58
CA VAL A 810 10.88 -0.22 -22.64
C VAL A 810 11.31 1.20 -22.30
N ALA A 811 12.50 1.61 -22.75
CA ALA A 811 13.15 2.86 -22.36
C ALA A 811 12.30 4.08 -22.71
N ASP A 812 11.87 4.23 -23.97
CA ASP A 812 11.13 5.41 -24.43
C ASP A 812 9.84 5.62 -23.64
N ARG A 813 9.08 4.56 -23.38
CA ARG A 813 7.84 4.61 -22.61
C ARG A 813 8.08 5.03 -21.16
N ILE A 814 9.13 4.49 -20.53
CA ILE A 814 9.46 4.81 -19.14
C ILE A 814 9.96 6.25 -19.03
N ILE A 815 10.78 6.71 -19.98
CA ILE A 815 11.29 8.09 -20.01
C ILE A 815 10.13 9.08 -20.16
N GLU A 816 9.22 8.88 -21.13
CA GLU A 816 8.04 9.73 -21.33
C GLU A 816 7.19 9.82 -20.05
N MET A 817 6.93 8.67 -19.42
CA MET A 817 6.15 8.62 -18.19
C MET A 817 6.89 9.29 -17.01
N LEU A 818 8.22 9.13 -16.92
CA LEU A 818 9.05 9.74 -15.88
C LEU A 818 9.08 11.26 -16.02
N GLU A 819 9.28 11.79 -17.22
CA GLU A 819 9.23 13.22 -17.51
C GLU A 819 7.88 13.82 -17.12
N GLY A 820 6.79 13.18 -17.55
CA GLY A 820 5.44 13.64 -17.19
C GLY A 820 5.14 13.54 -15.69
N ALA A 821 5.68 12.55 -14.98
CA ALA A 821 5.54 12.43 -13.52
C ALA A 821 6.34 13.54 -12.80
N MET A 822 7.56 13.83 -13.28
CA MET A 822 8.38 14.93 -12.75
C MET A 822 7.70 16.29 -12.89
N ASP A 823 7.02 16.56 -14.01
CA ASP A 823 6.27 17.80 -14.25
C ASP A 823 5.12 18.00 -13.25
N THR A 824 4.64 16.93 -12.63
CA THR A 824 3.57 17.03 -11.62
C THR A 824 4.08 17.38 -10.22
N LEU A 825 5.39 17.30 -9.96
CA LEU A 825 5.97 17.57 -8.65
C LEU A 825 5.87 19.05 -8.26
N VAL A 826 5.60 19.29 -6.99
CA VAL A 826 5.62 20.65 -6.40
C VAL A 826 6.96 20.86 -5.73
N VAL A 827 7.77 21.76 -6.29
CA VAL A 827 9.01 22.23 -5.67
C VAL A 827 8.69 23.53 -4.91
N GLY A 828 8.95 23.57 -3.59
CA GLY A 828 8.52 24.73 -2.82
C GLY A 828 8.98 24.75 -1.36
N ASP A 829 8.26 25.54 -0.55
CA ASP A 829 8.48 25.65 0.89
C ASP A 829 8.12 24.30 1.57
N PRO A 830 9.03 23.66 2.30
CA PRO A 830 8.77 22.39 2.97
C PRO A 830 7.75 22.51 4.11
N ALA A 831 7.43 23.70 4.59
CA ALA A 831 6.34 23.93 5.55
C ALA A 831 4.94 23.81 4.92
N ASP A 832 4.83 23.91 3.59
CA ASP A 832 3.60 23.58 2.88
C ASP A 832 3.51 22.07 2.68
N LEU A 833 2.44 21.44 3.20
CA LEU A 833 2.21 19.99 3.08
C LEU A 833 2.10 19.52 1.64
N ALA A 834 1.79 20.42 0.69
CA ALA A 834 1.70 20.11 -0.73
C ALA A 834 3.07 20.05 -1.43
N THR A 835 4.15 20.46 -0.76
CA THR A 835 5.50 20.41 -1.32
C THR A 835 6.02 18.97 -1.38
N ASP A 836 6.39 18.53 -2.59
CA ASP A 836 7.01 17.23 -2.82
C ASP A 836 8.54 17.27 -2.68
N VAL A 837 9.15 18.38 -3.14
CA VAL A 837 10.59 18.58 -3.14
C VAL A 837 10.92 19.91 -2.49
N GLY A 838 11.62 19.84 -1.35
CA GLY A 838 12.10 21.01 -0.61
C GLY A 838 13.37 21.61 -1.23
N PRO A 839 13.97 22.61 -0.58
CA PRO A 839 15.20 23.26 -1.06
C PRO A 839 16.43 22.36 -0.86
N VAL A 840 17.49 22.64 -1.60
CA VAL A 840 18.84 22.17 -1.25
C VAL A 840 19.35 22.93 -0.02
N ILE A 841 20.23 22.30 0.76
CA ILE A 841 20.60 22.74 2.12
C ILE A 841 21.27 24.12 2.16
N THR A 842 22.05 24.51 1.15
CA THR A 842 22.75 25.79 1.10
C THR A 842 22.87 26.32 -0.34
N THR A 843 23.09 27.63 -0.46
CA THR A 843 23.40 28.27 -1.75
C THR A 843 24.65 27.68 -2.39
N ALA A 844 25.69 27.36 -1.61
CA ALA A 844 26.91 26.74 -2.11
C ALA A 844 26.65 25.34 -2.71
N ALA A 845 25.72 24.55 -2.10
CA ALA A 845 25.28 23.28 -2.67
C ALA A 845 24.56 23.48 -4.00
N ALA A 846 23.67 24.49 -4.08
CA ALA A 846 22.97 24.82 -5.32
C ALA A 846 23.95 25.25 -6.45
N ASP A 847 24.95 26.05 -6.10
CA ASP A 847 25.98 26.50 -7.06
C ASP A 847 26.86 25.31 -7.54
N GLY A 848 27.20 24.39 -6.63
CA GLY A 848 27.89 23.15 -6.98
C GLY A 848 27.10 22.27 -7.94
N LEU A 849 25.78 22.14 -7.74
CA LEU A 849 24.89 21.40 -8.64
C LEU A 849 24.78 22.09 -10.01
N ARG A 850 24.62 23.41 -10.05
CA ARG A 850 24.63 24.17 -11.33
C ARG A 850 25.92 24.02 -12.10
N ALA A 851 27.06 23.97 -11.42
CA ALA A 851 28.36 23.78 -12.05
C ALA A 851 28.56 22.35 -12.55
N HIS A 852 27.85 21.36 -11.98
CA HIS A 852 27.89 19.98 -12.39
C HIS A 852 27.04 19.71 -13.65
N ILE A 853 25.90 20.37 -13.80
CA ILE A 853 25.05 20.34 -14.99
C ILE A 853 25.72 21.07 -16.15
#